data_507add109fe349ac896664bb77c7bfce
#
_entry.id   507add109fe349ac896664bb77c7bfce
#
_cell.length_a   1.000
_cell.length_b   1.000
_cell.length_c   1.000
_cell.angle_alpha   90.00
_cell.angle_beta   90.00
_cell.angle_gamma   90.00
#
_symmetry.space_group_name_H-M   'P 1'
#
loop_
_entity.id
_entity.type
_entity.pdbx_description
1 polymer ?
#
loop_
_entity_poly.entity_id
_entity_poly.type
_entity_poly.pdbx_seq_one_letter_code
_entity_poly.pdbx_strand_id
1 'polypeptide(L)'
;MKRLVLVVCTVGLCLARGAEMKVPAVRPDHPRLFFNVETWPAVKARAEGAAKDDLARLLRRCDKYPANPVCSGSEPLVFGEVKTATGTHKITEATPIKPVKDWGTEAAECALAWRITKNDAYLQKAKKMIAVSAAAYHESYRNGREVNWYSTRRILALCAYDWIYEALTVEERRSLIVSLVEHVRETLNPPRKIVRRNNGGITTGFYGVASLPWYAGLAAAGDGFCDEAAAKLLAIGYERGMALLKYRDEGAGDDGALSSATPGYCMGAYPYAHFNFLHTAMSAMGLDLAKDYPRLALFPNWIYWSWIPNAADPTKPLYSGFGDTQHGQNELPTWRLYEHMTQYVHFFGEANSAAARLAASLRARSPKGDLGVEWPVYPFLLGTRPMAEPFPAETLERLPLKARHFETLGQILMRSGWTPDSTYCTFTAGAKLHQHKHHDENNFVIYRKDFLALDSGTRGIETDWNLKYYYAQTVAHNCVLIHRPDEPLPSYWGPRYNGPEGKVNYGGQYNDVMAKVLAFETDANYTYVASDATKCYGKKCTESVRQFIHLQPDVFVVYDRVGAATASDRKAWLLHTQNEPVVEGTSLRADCGKGRLFCETVFPEGAKLEKIGGPEKRFWSAGKNWDVDQRYLASAERQAQRTGRGPYFGNWRLEVSPAVATENDRFLHVLTAADVEQSKGAQTRRLRDDTRDGVAIVVPEIVRENVKGRLAASVWFNRSGTVGGEIEVVFTPVDGSMPQRVRRALSQTVLPQEGLAEESLK
;
A
#
# COMPACT_ATOMS: atom_id res chain seq x y z
N MET A 1 43.82 -4.21 -4.20
CA MET A 1 42.91 -5.28 -4.61
C MET A 1 42.22 -5.85 -3.36
N LYS A 2 41.08 -5.34 -2.97
CA LYS A 2 40.20 -5.97 -1.96
C LYS A 2 38.81 -6.01 -2.61
N ARG A 3 38.32 -7.21 -2.88
CA ARG A 3 37.02 -7.47 -3.48
C ARG A 3 35.92 -7.04 -2.46
N LEU A 4 35.14 -6.07 -2.84
CA LEU A 4 33.90 -5.71 -2.17
C LEU A 4 32.86 -6.79 -2.52
N VAL A 5 32.50 -7.60 -1.55
CA VAL A 5 31.39 -8.56 -1.69
C VAL A 5 30.11 -7.77 -1.51
N LEU A 6 29.40 -7.59 -2.60
CA LEU A 6 28.04 -7.04 -2.62
C LEU A 6 27.13 -8.15 -2.07
N VAL A 7 26.74 -8.04 -0.79
CA VAL A 7 25.67 -8.88 -0.24
C VAL A 7 24.35 -8.32 -0.73
N VAL A 8 23.90 -8.84 -1.86
CA VAL A 8 22.51 -8.77 -2.25
C VAL A 8 21.78 -9.71 -1.29
N CYS A 9 21.02 -9.18 -0.34
CA CYS A 9 20.03 -9.94 0.42
C CYS A 9 18.92 -10.38 -0.54
N THR A 10 19.22 -11.34 -1.40
CA THR A 10 18.24 -12.32 -1.81
C THR A 10 17.91 -13.08 -0.52
N VAL A 11 16.70 -12.94 -0.01
CA VAL A 11 16.11 -13.94 0.85
C VAL A 11 16.06 -15.20 -0.03
N GLY A 12 17.18 -15.90 -0.06
CA GLY A 12 17.26 -17.26 -0.50
C GLY A 12 16.44 -18.05 0.51
N LEU A 13 15.18 -18.35 0.19
CA LEU A 13 14.58 -19.54 0.75
C LEU A 13 15.60 -20.65 0.47
N CYS A 14 16.31 -21.09 1.49
CA CYS A 14 16.87 -22.43 1.54
C CYS A 14 15.67 -23.38 1.44
N LEU A 15 15.23 -23.63 0.21
CA LEU A 15 14.46 -24.81 -0.11
C LEU A 15 15.44 -25.96 0.22
N ALA A 16 15.29 -26.55 1.39
CA ALA A 16 15.67 -27.94 1.57
C ALA A 16 15.18 -28.62 0.28
N ARG A 17 16.02 -29.45 -0.35
CA ARG A 17 15.62 -30.34 -1.43
C ARG A 17 14.51 -31.25 -0.89
N GLY A 18 13.31 -30.68 -0.82
CA GLY A 18 12.07 -31.37 -0.55
C GLY A 18 11.59 -32.03 -1.85
N ALA A 19 10.82 -33.06 -1.71
CA ALA A 19 10.22 -33.78 -2.81
C ALA A 19 9.65 -32.80 -3.86
N GLU A 20 9.93 -33.07 -5.12
CA GLU A 20 9.42 -32.29 -6.27
C GLU A 20 7.91 -32.15 -6.13
N MET A 21 7.42 -30.90 -6.06
CA MET A 21 6.00 -30.64 -5.80
C MET A 21 5.20 -31.18 -6.96
N LYS A 22 4.41 -32.23 -6.72
CA LYS A 22 3.61 -32.87 -7.76
C LYS A 22 2.49 -31.93 -8.17
N VAL A 23 2.50 -31.50 -9.43
CA VAL A 23 1.42 -30.69 -10.00
C VAL A 23 0.18 -31.57 -10.16
N PRO A 24 -0.98 -31.16 -9.65
CA PRO A 24 -2.25 -31.88 -9.86
C PRO A 24 -2.63 -31.96 -11.34
N ALA A 25 -3.45 -32.94 -11.68
CA ALA A 25 -3.89 -33.13 -13.06
C ALA A 25 -4.77 -31.95 -13.51
N VAL A 26 -4.50 -31.46 -14.72
CA VAL A 26 -5.35 -30.49 -15.41
C VAL A 26 -6.48 -31.24 -16.12
N ARG A 27 -7.68 -30.68 -16.09
CA ARG A 27 -8.83 -31.27 -16.84
C ARG A 27 -8.53 -31.26 -18.33
N PRO A 28 -8.97 -32.28 -19.09
CA PRO A 28 -8.69 -32.40 -20.53
C PRO A 28 -9.53 -31.46 -21.40
N ASP A 29 -10.72 -31.08 -20.94
CA ASP A 29 -11.65 -30.24 -21.68
C ASP A 29 -11.39 -28.75 -21.52
N HIS A 30 -11.78 -27.96 -22.54
CA HIS A 30 -11.77 -26.49 -22.52
C HIS A 30 -13.20 -25.93 -22.44
N PRO A 31 -13.40 -24.77 -21.84
CA PRO A 31 -12.39 -23.88 -21.24
C PRO A 31 -11.89 -24.37 -19.87
N ARG A 32 -10.71 -23.89 -19.46
CA ARG A 32 -10.07 -24.19 -18.17
C ARG A 32 -9.78 -22.94 -17.35
N LEU A 33 -9.61 -21.81 -18.01
CA LEU A 33 -9.19 -20.56 -17.35
C LEU A 33 -10.42 -19.79 -16.86
N PHE A 34 -10.51 -19.59 -15.54
CA PHE A 34 -11.56 -18.91 -14.78
C PHE A 34 -12.91 -19.64 -14.69
N PHE A 35 -13.30 -20.38 -15.69
CA PHE A 35 -14.48 -21.23 -15.71
C PHE A 35 -14.23 -22.48 -16.59
N ASN A 36 -15.06 -23.46 -16.45
CA ASN A 36 -14.99 -24.73 -17.19
C ASN A 36 -16.36 -25.12 -17.70
N VAL A 37 -16.47 -26.27 -18.37
CA VAL A 37 -17.75 -26.76 -18.95
C VAL A 37 -18.86 -26.93 -17.90
N GLU A 38 -18.50 -27.26 -16.66
CA GLU A 38 -19.46 -27.48 -15.56
C GLU A 38 -19.94 -26.16 -14.96
N THR A 39 -19.04 -25.16 -14.82
CA THR A 39 -19.35 -23.85 -14.21
C THR A 39 -19.87 -22.84 -15.23
N TRP A 40 -19.61 -23.06 -16.53
CA TRP A 40 -20.04 -22.17 -17.61
C TRP A 40 -21.55 -21.86 -17.61
N PRO A 41 -22.48 -22.83 -17.39
CA PRO A 41 -23.92 -22.54 -17.36
C PRO A 41 -24.28 -21.44 -16.35
N ALA A 42 -23.69 -21.47 -15.15
CA ALA A 42 -23.93 -20.47 -14.12
C ALA A 42 -23.35 -19.08 -14.51
N VAL A 43 -22.16 -19.04 -15.12
CA VAL A 43 -21.54 -17.82 -15.65
C VAL A 43 -22.41 -17.20 -16.74
N LYS A 44 -22.92 -18.01 -17.68
CA LYS A 44 -23.80 -17.58 -18.76
C LYS A 44 -25.13 -17.05 -18.22
N ALA A 45 -25.78 -17.82 -17.35
CA ALA A 45 -27.06 -17.42 -16.76
C ALA A 45 -26.92 -16.07 -16.00
N ARG A 46 -25.80 -15.87 -15.30
CA ARG A 46 -25.53 -14.59 -14.66
C ARG A 46 -25.35 -13.46 -15.66
N ALA A 47 -24.64 -13.69 -16.77
CA ALA A 47 -24.44 -12.69 -17.82
C ALA A 47 -25.77 -12.26 -18.45
N GLU A 48 -26.67 -13.22 -18.69
CA GLU A 48 -27.99 -12.96 -19.27
C GLU A 48 -29.03 -12.43 -18.27
N GLY A 49 -28.76 -12.56 -16.96
CA GLY A 49 -29.63 -12.15 -15.87
C GLY A 49 -29.05 -10.98 -15.05
N ALA A 50 -28.47 -11.29 -13.89
CA ALA A 50 -28.05 -10.31 -12.90
C ALA A 50 -26.94 -9.36 -13.39
N ALA A 51 -26.12 -9.76 -14.38
CA ALA A 51 -25.06 -8.97 -14.99
C ALA A 51 -25.38 -8.55 -16.45
N LYS A 52 -26.66 -8.46 -16.82
CA LYS A 52 -27.08 -8.08 -18.19
C LYS A 52 -26.57 -6.71 -18.64
N ASP A 53 -26.46 -5.76 -17.71
CA ASP A 53 -25.95 -4.42 -18.02
C ASP A 53 -24.45 -4.45 -18.28
N ASP A 54 -23.71 -5.31 -17.56
CA ASP A 54 -22.29 -5.57 -17.82
C ASP A 54 -22.09 -6.22 -19.18
N LEU A 55 -22.94 -7.19 -19.53
CA LEU A 55 -22.96 -7.80 -20.85
C LEU A 55 -23.22 -6.76 -21.94
N ALA A 56 -24.22 -5.92 -21.77
CA ALA A 56 -24.51 -4.85 -22.74
C ALA A 56 -23.32 -3.88 -22.91
N ARG A 57 -22.59 -3.57 -21.80
CA ARG A 57 -21.35 -2.77 -21.89
C ARG A 57 -20.24 -3.51 -22.63
N LEU A 58 -20.06 -4.80 -22.37
CA LEU A 58 -19.09 -5.64 -23.05
C LEU A 58 -19.35 -5.65 -24.59
N LEU A 59 -20.59 -5.93 -24.99
CA LEU A 59 -20.97 -5.99 -26.41
C LEU A 59 -20.73 -4.65 -27.12
N ARG A 60 -21.13 -3.52 -26.50
CA ARG A 60 -20.87 -2.17 -27.06
C ARG A 60 -19.36 -1.88 -27.23
N ARG A 61 -18.46 -2.43 -26.39
CA ARG A 61 -17.01 -2.32 -26.59
C ARG A 61 -16.57 -3.19 -27.75
N CYS A 62 -16.99 -4.45 -27.78
CA CYS A 62 -16.63 -5.39 -28.84
C CYS A 62 -17.09 -4.90 -30.25
N ASP A 63 -18.25 -4.26 -30.34
CA ASP A 63 -18.74 -3.71 -31.60
C ASP A 63 -17.81 -2.64 -32.16
N LYS A 64 -17.21 -1.81 -31.29
CA LYS A 64 -16.29 -0.73 -31.68
C LYS A 64 -14.89 -1.21 -32.07
N TYR A 65 -14.51 -2.43 -31.73
CA TYR A 65 -13.18 -2.93 -32.04
C TYR A 65 -13.00 -3.20 -33.54
N PRO A 66 -11.79 -2.92 -34.07
CA PRO A 66 -11.54 -3.08 -35.50
C PRO A 66 -11.64 -4.56 -35.93
N ALA A 67 -12.14 -4.78 -37.13
CA ALA A 67 -12.14 -6.09 -37.75
C ALA A 67 -10.73 -6.56 -38.19
N ASN A 68 -9.81 -5.62 -38.40
CA ASN A 68 -8.41 -5.87 -38.76
C ASN A 68 -7.52 -5.11 -37.75
N PRO A 69 -7.22 -5.71 -36.58
CA PRO A 69 -6.40 -5.10 -35.56
C PRO A 69 -4.94 -5.03 -36.01
N VAL A 70 -4.23 -3.96 -35.61
CA VAL A 70 -2.79 -3.78 -35.81
C VAL A 70 -2.14 -3.45 -34.47
N CYS A 71 -1.05 -4.13 -34.14
CA CYS A 71 -0.21 -3.82 -32.99
C CYS A 71 0.80 -2.71 -33.35
N SER A 72 1.33 -2.03 -32.34
CA SER A 72 2.38 -1.02 -32.49
C SER A 72 3.28 -0.99 -31.28
N GLY A 73 4.49 -0.48 -31.42
CA GLY A 73 5.44 -0.34 -30.34
C GLY A 73 6.34 -1.55 -30.11
N SER A 74 6.29 -2.55 -31.01
CA SER A 74 7.19 -3.71 -31.02
C SER A 74 8.50 -3.47 -31.77
N GLU A 75 8.61 -2.38 -32.52
CA GLU A 75 9.75 -2.02 -33.38
C GLU A 75 11.04 -1.82 -32.53
N PRO A 76 12.25 -1.95 -33.13
CA PRO A 76 13.51 -1.71 -32.45
C PRO A 76 13.58 -0.30 -31.82
N LEU A 77 14.18 -0.20 -30.64
CA LEU A 77 14.47 1.10 -30.03
C LEU A 77 15.68 1.73 -30.71
N VAL A 78 15.46 2.88 -31.30
CA VAL A 78 16.53 3.71 -31.86
C VAL A 78 16.98 4.69 -30.80
N PHE A 79 18.20 4.51 -30.28
CA PHE A 79 18.82 5.45 -29.35
C PHE A 79 19.52 6.58 -30.13
N GLY A 80 19.50 7.77 -29.56
CA GLY A 80 20.10 8.95 -30.17
C GLY A 80 19.06 10.04 -30.47
N GLU A 81 19.40 10.95 -31.39
CA GLU A 81 18.51 12.03 -31.76
C GLU A 81 17.46 11.55 -32.76
N VAL A 82 16.19 11.67 -32.37
CA VAL A 82 15.05 11.32 -33.23
C VAL A 82 14.25 12.58 -33.56
N LYS A 83 14.08 12.89 -34.83
CA LYS A 83 13.22 13.98 -35.32
C LYS A 83 11.77 13.50 -35.34
N THR A 84 10.89 14.23 -34.69
CA THR A 84 9.44 14.01 -34.72
C THR A 84 8.74 15.26 -35.25
N ALA A 85 7.43 15.16 -35.47
CA ALA A 85 6.63 16.32 -35.87
C ALA A 85 6.62 17.45 -34.80
N THR A 86 6.99 17.14 -33.57
CA THR A 86 7.04 18.08 -32.43
C THR A 86 8.45 18.54 -32.07
N GLY A 87 9.49 18.14 -32.86
CA GLY A 87 10.87 18.53 -32.64
C GLY A 87 11.87 17.37 -32.60
N THR A 88 13.14 17.70 -32.31
CA THR A 88 14.19 16.70 -32.13
C THR A 88 14.24 16.25 -30.67
N HIS A 89 14.10 14.95 -30.41
CA HIS A 89 14.16 14.35 -29.09
C HIS A 89 15.34 13.38 -29.00
N LYS A 90 16.06 13.40 -27.89
CA LYS A 90 17.14 12.42 -27.62
C LYS A 90 16.58 11.24 -26.84
N ILE A 91 16.55 10.06 -27.46
CA ILE A 91 16.15 8.81 -26.82
C ILE A 91 17.38 8.20 -26.15
N THR A 92 17.31 7.99 -24.85
CA THR A 92 18.33 7.36 -24.02
C THR A 92 17.73 6.16 -23.28
N GLU A 93 18.55 5.38 -22.60
CA GLU A 93 18.06 4.30 -21.72
C GLU A 93 17.13 4.80 -20.59
N ALA A 94 17.24 6.08 -20.22
CA ALA A 94 16.38 6.73 -19.25
C ALA A 94 15.05 7.24 -19.83
N THR A 95 14.89 7.24 -21.16
CA THR A 95 13.67 7.75 -21.81
C THR A 95 12.51 6.79 -21.54
N PRO A 96 11.31 7.27 -21.13
CA PRO A 96 10.14 6.43 -20.97
C PRO A 96 9.77 5.73 -22.27
N ILE A 97 9.79 4.39 -22.26
CA ILE A 97 9.45 3.57 -23.42
C ILE A 97 7.95 3.29 -23.39
N LYS A 98 7.25 3.61 -24.47
CA LYS A 98 5.85 3.23 -24.59
C LYS A 98 5.73 1.71 -24.65
N PRO A 99 4.82 1.10 -23.86
CA PRO A 99 4.55 -0.33 -23.96
C PRO A 99 4.01 -0.68 -25.33
N VAL A 100 4.14 -1.95 -25.69
CA VAL A 100 3.50 -2.49 -26.91
C VAL A 100 1.99 -2.32 -26.80
N LYS A 101 1.37 -1.77 -27.83
CA LYS A 101 -0.08 -1.72 -27.96
C LYS A 101 -0.54 -3.02 -28.63
N ASP A 102 -0.92 -3.99 -27.81
CA ASP A 102 -1.48 -5.27 -28.23
C ASP A 102 -3.01 -5.31 -28.04
N TRP A 103 -3.62 -6.43 -28.37
CA TRP A 103 -5.07 -6.65 -28.33
C TRP A 103 -5.50 -7.79 -27.39
N GLY A 104 -4.68 -8.15 -26.40
CA GLY A 104 -4.96 -9.31 -25.53
C GLY A 104 -6.24 -9.15 -24.71
N THR A 105 -6.50 -7.97 -24.16
CA THR A 105 -7.74 -7.69 -23.40
C THR A 105 -8.96 -7.73 -24.32
N GLU A 106 -8.89 -7.05 -25.45
CA GLU A 106 -9.98 -6.97 -26.43
C GLU A 106 -10.27 -8.33 -27.07
N ALA A 107 -9.25 -9.18 -27.23
CA ALA A 107 -9.43 -10.57 -27.65
C ALA A 107 -10.25 -11.36 -26.63
N ALA A 108 -9.94 -11.23 -25.34
CA ALA A 108 -10.69 -11.90 -24.26
C ALA A 108 -12.14 -11.38 -24.18
N GLU A 109 -12.34 -10.07 -24.33
CA GLU A 109 -13.69 -9.49 -24.38
C GLU A 109 -14.50 -10.05 -25.56
N CYS A 110 -13.92 -10.10 -26.75
CA CYS A 110 -14.57 -10.70 -27.91
C CYS A 110 -14.81 -12.21 -27.76
N ALA A 111 -13.90 -12.95 -27.14
CA ALA A 111 -14.06 -14.36 -26.84
C ALA A 111 -15.24 -14.63 -25.89
N LEU A 112 -15.37 -13.83 -24.82
CA LEU A 112 -16.54 -13.89 -23.92
C LEU A 112 -17.83 -13.51 -24.63
N ALA A 113 -17.83 -12.43 -25.41
CA ALA A 113 -18.99 -11.99 -26.18
C ALA A 113 -19.48 -13.09 -27.12
N TRP A 114 -18.56 -13.75 -27.86
CA TRP A 114 -18.89 -14.90 -28.70
C TRP A 114 -19.43 -16.06 -27.88
N ARG A 115 -18.77 -16.40 -26.77
CA ARG A 115 -19.18 -17.56 -25.96
C ARG A 115 -20.58 -17.41 -25.40
N ILE A 116 -20.96 -16.18 -25.00
CA ILE A 116 -22.31 -15.88 -24.49
C ILE A 116 -23.32 -15.82 -25.64
N THR A 117 -23.02 -15.07 -26.73
CA THR A 117 -24.00 -14.75 -27.77
C THR A 117 -23.97 -15.69 -28.98
N LYS A 118 -22.87 -16.44 -29.17
CA LYS A 118 -22.55 -17.23 -30.38
C LYS A 118 -22.52 -16.41 -31.68
N ASN A 119 -22.26 -15.07 -31.58
CA ASN A 119 -22.11 -14.22 -32.75
C ASN A 119 -20.69 -14.37 -33.33
N ASP A 120 -20.59 -14.94 -34.55
CA ASP A 120 -19.32 -15.23 -35.22
C ASP A 120 -18.46 -13.98 -35.50
N ALA A 121 -19.04 -12.79 -35.58
CA ALA A 121 -18.26 -11.56 -35.75
C ALA A 121 -17.28 -11.35 -34.58
N TYR A 122 -17.68 -11.69 -33.38
CA TYR A 122 -16.79 -11.60 -32.22
C TYR A 122 -15.71 -12.69 -32.23
N LEU A 123 -16.05 -13.90 -32.66
CA LEU A 123 -15.07 -14.99 -32.85
C LEU A 123 -13.97 -14.59 -33.81
N GLN A 124 -14.33 -14.03 -34.97
CA GLN A 124 -13.33 -13.61 -35.98
C GLN A 124 -12.43 -12.48 -35.44
N LYS A 125 -12.99 -11.53 -34.69
CA LYS A 125 -12.20 -10.49 -34.03
C LYS A 125 -11.23 -11.11 -33.02
N ALA A 126 -11.68 -12.00 -32.14
CA ALA A 126 -10.84 -12.66 -31.14
C ALA A 126 -9.67 -13.42 -31.78
N LYS A 127 -9.94 -14.27 -32.79
CA LYS A 127 -8.90 -15.00 -33.54
C LYS A 127 -7.80 -14.07 -34.09
N LYS A 128 -8.19 -13.02 -34.80
CA LYS A 128 -7.26 -12.05 -35.38
C LYS A 128 -6.47 -11.32 -34.30
N MET A 129 -7.12 -10.88 -33.23
CA MET A 129 -6.48 -10.15 -32.11
C MET A 129 -5.43 -11.01 -31.40
N ILE A 130 -5.71 -12.29 -31.14
CA ILE A 130 -4.74 -13.21 -30.57
C ILE A 130 -3.53 -13.35 -31.50
N ALA A 131 -3.76 -13.59 -32.80
CA ALA A 131 -2.68 -13.83 -33.77
C ALA A 131 -1.75 -12.62 -33.92
N VAL A 132 -2.31 -11.39 -34.09
CA VAL A 132 -1.48 -10.18 -34.22
C VAL A 132 -0.76 -9.83 -32.94
N SER A 133 -1.37 -10.10 -31.76
CA SER A 133 -0.73 -9.86 -30.46
C SER A 133 0.43 -10.82 -30.24
N ALA A 134 0.28 -12.10 -30.51
CA ALA A 134 1.35 -13.08 -30.41
C ALA A 134 2.53 -12.72 -31.33
N ALA A 135 2.26 -12.31 -32.57
CA ALA A 135 3.30 -11.85 -33.49
C ALA A 135 4.06 -10.61 -32.95
N ALA A 136 3.35 -9.64 -32.37
CA ALA A 136 3.95 -8.46 -31.78
C ALA A 136 4.77 -8.77 -30.51
N TYR A 137 4.38 -9.79 -29.74
CA TYR A 137 5.14 -10.25 -28.59
C TYR A 137 6.49 -10.83 -29.00
N HIS A 138 6.53 -11.70 -30.03
CA HIS A 138 7.76 -12.24 -30.60
C HIS A 138 8.65 -11.16 -31.21
N GLU A 139 8.05 -10.22 -31.95
CA GLU A 139 8.79 -9.10 -32.51
C GLU A 139 9.44 -8.26 -31.40
N SER A 140 8.70 -7.93 -30.33
CA SER A 140 9.23 -7.21 -29.17
C SER A 140 10.42 -7.93 -28.55
N TYR A 141 10.29 -9.25 -28.36
CA TYR A 141 11.38 -10.06 -27.82
C TYR A 141 12.63 -10.01 -28.71
N ARG A 142 12.50 -10.22 -30.02
CA ARG A 142 13.60 -10.14 -30.98
C ARG A 142 14.27 -8.77 -31.00
N ASN A 143 13.48 -7.71 -30.79
CA ASN A 143 13.95 -6.34 -30.74
C ASN A 143 14.47 -5.91 -29.35
N GLY A 144 14.60 -6.85 -28.41
CA GLY A 144 15.09 -6.58 -27.05
C GLY A 144 14.16 -5.66 -26.23
N ARG A 145 12.87 -5.63 -26.55
CA ARG A 145 11.86 -4.79 -25.89
C ARG A 145 11.03 -5.56 -24.88
N GLU A 146 10.67 -4.90 -23.79
CA GLU A 146 9.62 -5.37 -22.92
C GLU A 146 8.25 -5.12 -23.55
N VAL A 147 7.36 -6.12 -23.50
CA VAL A 147 6.01 -6.00 -24.04
C VAL A 147 5.17 -5.01 -23.20
N ASN A 148 5.08 -5.25 -21.92
CA ASN A 148 4.37 -4.40 -20.97
C ASN A 148 4.87 -4.69 -19.56
N TRP A 149 4.74 -3.69 -18.69
CA TRP A 149 5.05 -3.82 -17.27
C TRP A 149 4.19 -4.88 -16.58
N TYR A 150 2.88 -4.89 -16.85
CA TYR A 150 1.95 -5.91 -16.37
C TYR A 150 1.73 -6.99 -17.42
N SER A 151 1.50 -8.24 -16.98
CA SER A 151 1.21 -9.37 -17.89
C SER A 151 -0.28 -9.57 -18.18
N THR A 152 -1.17 -8.76 -17.63
CA THR A 152 -2.63 -8.90 -17.74
C THR A 152 -3.09 -9.15 -19.16
N ARG A 153 -2.67 -8.32 -20.13
CA ARG A 153 -3.09 -8.46 -21.53
C ARG A 153 -2.60 -9.76 -22.16
N ARG A 154 -1.38 -10.22 -21.84
CA ARG A 154 -0.83 -11.51 -22.31
C ARG A 154 -1.55 -12.69 -21.72
N ILE A 155 -1.92 -12.63 -20.42
CA ILE A 155 -2.77 -13.63 -19.77
C ILE A 155 -4.15 -13.67 -20.43
N LEU A 156 -4.73 -12.52 -20.70
CA LEU A 156 -6.04 -12.42 -21.36
C LEU A 156 -6.02 -12.94 -22.80
N ALA A 157 -4.90 -12.82 -23.52
CA ALA A 157 -4.73 -13.47 -24.82
C ALA A 157 -4.77 -15.02 -24.71
N LEU A 158 -4.15 -15.59 -23.66
CA LEU A 158 -4.24 -17.03 -23.34
C LEU A 158 -5.68 -17.43 -22.94
N CYS A 159 -6.36 -16.61 -22.15
CA CYS A 159 -7.77 -16.80 -21.83
C CYS A 159 -8.66 -16.78 -23.07
N ALA A 160 -8.41 -15.81 -23.99
CA ALA A 160 -9.17 -15.73 -25.23
C ALA A 160 -9.03 -17.01 -26.07
N TYR A 161 -7.80 -17.55 -26.20
CA TYR A 161 -7.57 -18.84 -26.85
C TYR A 161 -8.35 -19.96 -26.19
N ASP A 162 -8.25 -20.11 -24.88
CA ASP A 162 -8.92 -21.14 -24.09
C ASP A 162 -10.46 -21.06 -24.25
N TRP A 163 -11.00 -19.85 -24.21
CA TRP A 163 -12.46 -19.63 -24.24
C TRP A 163 -13.08 -19.84 -25.64
N ILE A 164 -12.31 -19.73 -26.72
CA ILE A 164 -12.79 -20.02 -28.10
C ILE A 164 -12.29 -21.37 -28.61
N TYR A 165 -11.61 -22.19 -27.82
CA TYR A 165 -10.96 -23.42 -28.23
C TYR A 165 -11.86 -24.33 -29.07
N GLU A 166 -13.11 -24.51 -28.66
CA GLU A 166 -14.07 -25.38 -29.37
C GLU A 166 -14.39 -24.93 -30.82
N ALA A 167 -14.23 -23.62 -31.08
CA ALA A 167 -14.50 -23.03 -32.41
C ALA A 167 -13.26 -22.86 -33.29
N LEU A 168 -12.09 -23.36 -32.84
CA LEU A 168 -10.86 -23.35 -33.58
C LEU A 168 -10.68 -24.66 -34.37
N THR A 169 -10.16 -24.58 -35.60
CA THR A 169 -9.66 -25.76 -36.32
C THR A 169 -8.39 -26.29 -35.62
N VAL A 170 -7.97 -27.49 -35.96
CA VAL A 170 -6.73 -28.08 -35.39
C VAL A 170 -5.51 -27.23 -35.72
N GLU A 171 -5.45 -26.69 -36.95
CA GLU A 171 -4.38 -25.83 -37.44
C GLU A 171 -4.36 -24.49 -36.69
N GLU A 172 -5.54 -23.89 -36.49
CA GLU A 172 -5.68 -22.66 -35.71
C GLU A 172 -5.25 -22.87 -34.25
N ARG A 173 -5.71 -23.98 -33.60
CA ARG A 173 -5.29 -24.33 -32.24
C ARG A 173 -3.78 -24.44 -32.14
N ARG A 174 -3.16 -25.23 -33.03
CA ARG A 174 -1.71 -25.40 -33.07
C ARG A 174 -0.99 -24.08 -33.26
N SER A 175 -1.35 -23.30 -34.28
CA SER A 175 -0.68 -22.05 -34.63
C SER A 175 -0.73 -21.04 -33.48
N LEU A 176 -1.90 -20.83 -32.87
CA LEU A 176 -2.08 -19.86 -31.81
C LEU A 176 -1.39 -20.28 -30.50
N ILE A 177 -1.60 -21.53 -30.06
CA ILE A 177 -1.06 -21.95 -28.75
C ILE A 177 0.46 -22.11 -28.76
N VAL A 178 1.02 -22.65 -29.85
CA VAL A 178 2.47 -22.78 -29.97
C VAL A 178 3.13 -21.39 -29.94
N SER A 179 2.57 -20.41 -30.66
CA SER A 179 3.07 -19.05 -30.66
C SER A 179 3.00 -18.40 -29.26
N LEU A 180 1.88 -18.52 -28.55
CA LEU A 180 1.72 -17.95 -27.20
C LEU A 180 2.63 -18.61 -26.18
N VAL A 181 2.76 -19.95 -26.20
CA VAL A 181 3.63 -20.70 -25.28
C VAL A 181 5.11 -20.37 -25.54
N GLU A 182 5.53 -20.28 -26.81
CA GLU A 182 6.89 -19.92 -27.15
C GLU A 182 7.25 -18.52 -26.67
N HIS A 183 6.34 -17.55 -26.83
CA HIS A 183 6.54 -16.22 -26.25
C HIS A 183 6.77 -16.27 -24.74
N VAL A 184 6.01 -17.09 -23.99
CA VAL A 184 6.21 -17.22 -22.55
C VAL A 184 7.58 -17.83 -22.23
N ARG A 185 8.04 -18.83 -23.01
CA ARG A 185 9.40 -19.41 -22.90
C ARG A 185 10.47 -18.36 -23.16
N GLU A 186 10.31 -17.53 -24.18
CA GLU A 186 11.19 -16.41 -24.49
C GLU A 186 11.31 -15.46 -23.29
N THR A 187 10.20 -15.15 -22.61
CA THR A 187 10.21 -14.23 -21.44
C THR A 187 10.94 -14.79 -20.22
N LEU A 188 11.01 -16.11 -20.08
CA LEU A 188 11.79 -16.74 -19.01
C LEU A 188 13.30 -16.69 -19.28
N ASN A 189 13.73 -16.67 -20.55
CA ASN A 189 15.10 -16.62 -21.00
C ASN A 189 15.34 -15.38 -21.88
N PRO A 190 15.20 -14.17 -21.33
CA PRO A 190 15.30 -12.96 -22.14
C PRO A 190 16.71 -12.76 -22.66
N PRO A 191 16.87 -12.15 -23.87
CA PRO A 191 18.15 -11.73 -24.35
C PRO A 191 18.80 -10.73 -23.38
N ARG A 192 20.13 -10.71 -23.31
CA ARG A 192 20.92 -9.91 -22.35
C ARG A 192 20.63 -8.39 -22.36
N LYS A 193 19.90 -7.88 -23.35
CA LYS A 193 19.65 -6.46 -23.57
C LYS A 193 18.15 -6.10 -23.62
N ILE A 194 17.27 -6.77 -22.89
CA ILE A 194 15.91 -6.23 -22.73
C ILE A 194 15.97 -4.99 -21.86
N VAL A 195 15.63 -3.87 -22.47
CA VAL A 195 15.44 -2.59 -21.77
C VAL A 195 14.14 -2.67 -20.98
N ARG A 196 14.21 -2.53 -19.68
CA ARG A 196 13.09 -2.60 -18.73
C ARG A 196 12.42 -3.97 -18.63
N ARG A 197 13.01 -4.82 -17.83
CA ARG A 197 12.43 -6.10 -17.43
C ARG A 197 11.71 -5.96 -16.10
N ASN A 198 10.42 -6.28 -16.08
CA ASN A 198 9.70 -6.49 -14.84
C ASN A 198 9.39 -7.97 -14.67
N ASN A 199 10.02 -8.60 -13.69
CA ASN A 199 9.75 -9.99 -13.37
C ASN A 199 8.62 -10.18 -12.36
N GLY A 200 8.23 -9.12 -11.63
CA GLY A 200 7.29 -9.22 -10.52
C GLY A 200 7.63 -10.41 -9.61
N GLY A 201 8.23 -10.16 -8.46
CA GLY A 201 8.57 -11.22 -7.50
C GLY A 201 7.37 -11.60 -6.63
N ILE A 202 7.61 -12.49 -5.66
CA ILE A 202 6.60 -12.92 -4.69
C ILE A 202 6.01 -11.76 -3.90
N THR A 203 6.82 -10.76 -3.56
CA THR A 203 6.39 -9.55 -2.83
C THR A 203 5.43 -8.69 -3.62
N THR A 204 5.55 -8.67 -4.95
CA THR A 204 4.66 -7.93 -5.85
C THR A 204 3.47 -8.77 -6.33
N GLY A 205 3.38 -10.03 -5.91
CA GLY A 205 2.30 -10.92 -6.28
C GLY A 205 2.36 -11.41 -7.73
N PHE A 206 3.56 -11.46 -8.34
CA PHE A 206 3.78 -12.00 -9.69
C PHE A 206 2.94 -11.34 -10.80
N TYR A 207 2.67 -10.04 -10.73
CA TYR A 207 1.91 -9.36 -11.78
C TYR A 207 2.68 -9.15 -13.09
N GLY A 208 4.00 -9.35 -13.08
CA GLY A 208 4.86 -9.30 -14.26
C GLY A 208 4.97 -10.66 -14.98
N VAL A 209 6.03 -10.85 -15.75
CA VAL A 209 6.27 -12.08 -16.54
C VAL A 209 6.32 -13.36 -15.70
N ALA A 210 6.55 -13.23 -14.40
CA ALA A 210 6.61 -14.38 -13.49
C ALA A 210 5.30 -15.14 -13.35
N SER A 211 4.15 -14.51 -13.66
CA SER A 211 2.82 -15.14 -13.61
C SER A 211 2.45 -15.90 -14.88
N LEU A 212 3.04 -15.56 -16.03
CA LEU A 212 2.67 -16.12 -17.34
C LEU A 212 2.79 -17.66 -17.44
N PRO A 213 3.82 -18.31 -16.84
CA PRO A 213 3.97 -19.75 -16.93
C PRO A 213 2.74 -20.54 -16.50
N TRP A 214 2.05 -20.09 -15.45
CA TRP A 214 0.83 -20.72 -14.95
C TRP A 214 -0.26 -20.79 -16.02
N TYR A 215 -0.60 -19.63 -16.59
CA TYR A 215 -1.69 -19.53 -17.56
C TYR A 215 -1.36 -20.21 -18.88
N ALA A 216 -0.11 -20.09 -19.35
CA ALA A 216 0.33 -20.78 -20.57
C ALA A 216 0.35 -22.30 -20.40
N GLY A 217 0.82 -22.78 -19.24
CA GLY A 217 0.78 -24.19 -18.90
C GLY A 217 -0.64 -24.75 -18.88
N LEU A 218 -1.57 -24.05 -18.23
CA LEU A 218 -2.99 -24.46 -18.19
C LEU A 218 -3.64 -24.44 -19.58
N ALA A 219 -3.42 -23.37 -20.36
CA ALA A 219 -4.05 -23.22 -21.67
C ALA A 219 -3.62 -24.32 -22.66
N ALA A 220 -2.41 -24.89 -22.52
CA ALA A 220 -1.82 -25.81 -23.48
C ALA A 220 -1.69 -27.27 -22.99
N ALA A 221 -2.04 -27.56 -21.73
CA ALA A 221 -1.82 -28.88 -21.15
C ALA A 221 -2.61 -29.99 -21.85
N GLY A 222 -1.94 -31.02 -22.36
CA GLY A 222 -2.58 -32.23 -22.93
C GLY A 222 -3.24 -32.02 -24.30
N ASP A 223 -2.99 -30.90 -24.97
CA ASP A 223 -3.56 -30.60 -26.30
C ASP A 223 -2.80 -31.29 -27.46
N GLY A 224 -1.63 -31.89 -27.18
CA GLY A 224 -0.82 -32.57 -28.19
C GLY A 224 0.03 -31.66 -29.08
N PHE A 225 0.06 -30.35 -28.84
CA PHE A 225 0.79 -29.39 -29.69
C PHE A 225 2.13 -28.97 -29.11
N CYS A 226 2.23 -28.83 -27.78
CA CYS A 226 3.44 -28.38 -27.09
C CYS A 226 3.48 -28.89 -25.61
N ASP A 227 3.05 -30.10 -25.37
CA ASP A 227 2.81 -30.67 -24.02
C ASP A 227 4.03 -30.65 -23.12
N GLU A 228 5.23 -30.95 -23.63
CA GLU A 228 6.46 -30.88 -22.84
C GLU A 228 6.73 -29.47 -22.33
N ALA A 229 6.57 -28.47 -23.20
CA ALA A 229 6.73 -27.06 -22.82
C ALA A 229 5.63 -26.62 -21.84
N ALA A 230 4.40 -27.03 -22.09
CA ALA A 230 3.25 -26.74 -21.24
C ALA A 230 3.46 -27.34 -19.82
N ALA A 231 3.90 -28.58 -19.71
CA ALA A 231 4.18 -29.23 -18.43
C ALA A 231 5.28 -28.50 -17.62
N LYS A 232 6.35 -28.09 -18.28
CA LYS A 232 7.43 -27.30 -17.62
C LYS A 232 6.93 -25.94 -17.14
N LEU A 233 6.14 -25.23 -17.95
CA LEU A 233 5.57 -23.94 -17.58
C LEU A 233 4.56 -24.09 -16.45
N LEU A 234 3.73 -25.12 -16.51
CA LEU A 234 2.73 -25.44 -15.48
C LEU A 234 3.40 -25.71 -14.13
N ALA A 235 4.49 -26.48 -14.09
CA ALA A 235 5.24 -26.76 -12.87
C ALA A 235 5.80 -25.46 -12.25
N ILE A 236 6.46 -24.61 -13.06
CA ILE A 236 6.96 -23.32 -12.63
C ILE A 236 5.83 -22.41 -12.10
N GLY A 237 4.71 -22.38 -12.82
CA GLY A 237 3.58 -21.54 -12.47
C GLY A 237 2.90 -22.01 -11.18
N TYR A 238 2.71 -23.30 -11.01
CA TYR A 238 2.12 -23.88 -9.80
C TYR A 238 2.99 -23.65 -8.57
N GLU A 239 4.29 -23.93 -8.65
CA GLU A 239 5.23 -23.66 -7.57
C GLU A 239 5.17 -22.19 -7.12
N ARG A 240 5.20 -21.26 -8.08
CA ARG A 240 5.13 -19.83 -7.79
C ARG A 240 3.79 -19.40 -7.19
N GLY A 241 2.69 -19.95 -7.70
CA GLY A 241 1.35 -19.69 -7.19
C GLY A 241 1.18 -20.15 -5.76
N MET A 242 1.61 -21.38 -5.45
CA MET A 242 1.58 -21.91 -4.08
C MET A 242 2.48 -21.12 -3.13
N ALA A 243 3.68 -20.75 -3.59
CA ALA A 243 4.57 -19.88 -2.81
C ALA A 243 3.95 -18.49 -2.54
N LEU A 244 3.19 -17.94 -3.51
CA LEU A 244 2.46 -16.68 -3.32
C LEU A 244 1.36 -16.82 -2.27
N LEU A 245 0.53 -17.86 -2.34
CA LEU A 245 -0.55 -18.08 -1.35
C LEU A 245 0.03 -18.23 0.05
N LYS A 246 1.06 -19.06 0.20
CA LYS A 246 1.77 -19.23 1.47
C LYS A 246 2.32 -17.90 2.00
N TYR A 247 3.02 -17.14 1.15
CA TYR A 247 3.58 -15.84 1.53
C TYR A 247 2.50 -14.84 1.95
N ARG A 248 1.35 -14.82 1.26
CA ARG A 248 0.23 -13.93 1.58
C ARG A 248 -0.47 -14.34 2.88
N ASP A 249 -0.68 -15.64 3.08
CA ASP A 249 -1.30 -16.17 4.30
C ASP A 249 -0.42 -15.92 5.52
N GLU A 250 0.88 -16.23 5.43
CA GLU A 250 1.84 -15.95 6.51
C GLU A 250 1.97 -14.44 6.76
N GLY A 251 1.99 -13.64 5.69
CA GLY A 251 2.06 -12.18 5.78
C GLY A 251 0.82 -11.53 6.35
N ALA A 252 -0.36 -12.12 6.15
CA ALA A 252 -1.59 -11.64 6.76
C ALA A 252 -1.54 -11.76 8.29
N GLY A 253 -0.86 -12.78 8.83
CA GLY A 253 -0.79 -13.01 10.26
C GLY A 253 -2.19 -13.16 10.86
N ASP A 254 -2.39 -12.61 12.05
CA ASP A 254 -3.69 -12.63 12.73
C ASP A 254 -4.48 -11.32 12.51
N ASP A 255 -3.94 -10.38 11.77
CA ASP A 255 -4.51 -9.04 11.58
C ASP A 255 -5.01 -8.75 10.16
N GLY A 256 -4.56 -9.52 9.16
CA GLY A 256 -5.02 -9.41 7.79
C GLY A 256 -4.26 -8.41 6.93
N ALA A 257 -3.09 -7.95 7.35
CA ALA A 257 -2.26 -7.10 6.52
C ALA A 257 -1.90 -7.79 5.21
N LEU A 258 -2.10 -7.13 4.10
CA LEU A 258 -1.60 -7.64 2.82
C LEU A 258 -0.11 -7.31 2.74
N SER A 259 0.71 -8.35 2.89
CA SER A 259 2.15 -8.21 2.91
C SER A 259 2.68 -7.42 1.72
N SER A 260 3.48 -6.46 2.04
CA SER A 260 4.31 -5.62 1.21
C SER A 260 3.62 -4.59 0.34
N ALA A 261 3.83 -3.41 0.58
CA ALA A 261 3.72 -2.20 -0.20
C ALA A 261 2.71 -1.22 0.33
N THR A 262 2.67 -0.15 -0.33
CA THR A 262 1.85 1.02 -0.06
C THR A 262 0.37 0.71 -0.25
N PRO A 263 -0.54 1.45 0.37
CA PRO A 263 -1.99 1.28 0.20
C PRO A 263 -2.43 1.17 -1.26
N GLY A 264 -1.83 1.95 -2.16
CA GLY A 264 -2.18 1.94 -3.58
C GLY A 264 -1.96 0.58 -4.26
N TYR A 265 -0.89 -0.13 -3.91
CA TYR A 265 -0.63 -1.47 -4.46
C TYR A 265 -1.45 -2.55 -3.75
N CYS A 266 -1.59 -2.46 -2.44
CA CYS A 266 -2.39 -3.41 -1.66
C CYS A 266 -3.85 -3.44 -2.12
N MET A 267 -4.41 -2.28 -2.51
CA MET A 267 -5.78 -2.16 -3.01
C MET A 267 -5.88 -2.09 -4.54
N GLY A 268 -4.75 -2.06 -5.24
CA GLY A 268 -4.68 -2.03 -6.69
C GLY A 268 -4.46 -3.39 -7.30
N ALA A 269 -3.22 -3.68 -7.66
CA ALA A 269 -2.87 -4.83 -8.48
C ALA A 269 -2.63 -6.13 -7.71
N TYR A 270 -2.21 -6.07 -6.45
CA TYR A 270 -1.74 -7.25 -5.74
C TYR A 270 -2.80 -8.31 -5.43
N PRO A 271 -4.05 -7.95 -5.06
CA PRO A 271 -5.09 -8.96 -4.85
C PRO A 271 -5.39 -9.81 -6.08
N TYR A 272 -5.29 -9.25 -7.28
CA TYR A 272 -5.54 -10.02 -8.51
C TYR A 272 -4.64 -11.24 -8.67
N ALA A 273 -3.38 -11.14 -8.24
CA ALA A 273 -2.43 -12.24 -8.42
C ALA A 273 -2.88 -13.53 -7.70
N HIS A 274 -3.28 -13.43 -6.44
CA HIS A 274 -3.75 -14.58 -5.70
C HIS A 274 -5.18 -14.98 -6.06
N PHE A 275 -6.10 -14.03 -6.29
CA PHE A 275 -7.46 -14.37 -6.71
C PHE A 275 -7.50 -15.07 -8.07
N ASN A 276 -6.73 -14.59 -9.05
CA ASN A 276 -6.67 -15.25 -10.36
C ASN A 276 -6.09 -16.65 -10.26
N PHE A 277 -5.09 -16.86 -9.40
CA PHE A 277 -4.55 -18.18 -9.15
C PHE A 277 -5.61 -19.10 -8.50
N LEU A 278 -6.35 -18.61 -7.49
CA LEU A 278 -7.45 -19.36 -6.87
C LEU A 278 -8.54 -19.74 -7.88
N HIS A 279 -9.02 -18.78 -8.69
CA HIS A 279 -10.03 -19.05 -9.72
C HIS A 279 -9.57 -20.10 -10.73
N THR A 280 -8.34 -19.97 -11.22
CA THR A 280 -7.85 -20.85 -12.28
C THR A 280 -7.42 -22.22 -11.77
N ALA A 281 -6.93 -22.34 -10.53
CA ALA A 281 -6.70 -23.63 -9.88
C ALA A 281 -8.03 -24.40 -9.68
N MET A 282 -9.07 -23.67 -9.27
CA MET A 282 -10.40 -24.26 -9.11
C MET A 282 -11.02 -24.70 -10.45
N SER A 283 -10.99 -23.83 -11.46
CA SER A 283 -11.62 -24.14 -12.75
C SER A 283 -10.87 -25.21 -13.54
N ALA A 284 -9.52 -25.22 -13.48
CA ALA A 284 -8.70 -26.15 -14.26
C ALA A 284 -8.39 -27.47 -13.57
N MET A 285 -8.38 -27.52 -12.23
CA MET A 285 -7.92 -28.67 -11.46
C MET A 285 -8.92 -29.12 -10.37
N GLY A 286 -9.99 -28.37 -10.13
CA GLY A 286 -10.95 -28.65 -9.05
C GLY A 286 -10.40 -28.34 -7.65
N LEU A 287 -9.35 -27.54 -7.52
CA LEU A 287 -8.70 -27.24 -6.25
C LEU A 287 -9.30 -25.98 -5.59
N ASP A 288 -9.95 -26.12 -4.46
CA ASP A 288 -10.42 -25.01 -3.63
C ASP A 288 -9.34 -24.60 -2.62
N LEU A 289 -8.26 -24.03 -3.14
CA LEU A 289 -7.09 -23.64 -2.34
C LEU A 289 -7.38 -22.51 -1.32
N ALA A 290 -8.50 -21.80 -1.44
CA ALA A 290 -8.88 -20.79 -0.47
C ALA A 290 -9.09 -21.38 0.94
N LYS A 291 -9.52 -22.64 1.02
CA LYS A 291 -9.71 -23.35 2.29
C LYS A 291 -8.40 -23.66 3.02
N ASP A 292 -7.30 -23.81 2.27
CA ASP A 292 -5.97 -24.11 2.81
C ASP A 292 -5.24 -22.87 3.30
N TYR A 293 -5.72 -21.67 2.93
CA TYR A 293 -5.12 -20.37 3.25
C TYR A 293 -6.16 -19.40 3.84
N PRO A 294 -6.72 -19.71 5.04
CA PRO A 294 -7.85 -18.97 5.62
C PRO A 294 -7.51 -17.53 6.03
N ARG A 295 -6.23 -17.23 6.34
CA ARG A 295 -5.82 -15.89 6.74
C ARG A 295 -5.93 -14.87 5.60
N LEU A 296 -5.99 -15.31 4.35
CA LEU A 296 -6.29 -14.43 3.22
C LEU A 296 -7.64 -13.71 3.40
N ALA A 297 -8.60 -14.34 4.07
CA ALA A 297 -9.91 -13.75 4.37
C ALA A 297 -9.82 -12.52 5.30
N LEU A 298 -8.72 -12.32 6.01
CA LEU A 298 -8.56 -11.25 7.01
C LEU A 298 -8.23 -9.88 6.40
N PHE A 299 -7.82 -9.81 5.14
CA PHE A 299 -7.44 -8.53 4.50
C PHE A 299 -8.49 -7.40 4.63
N PRO A 300 -9.81 -7.66 4.58
CA PRO A 300 -10.83 -6.64 4.83
C PRO A 300 -10.66 -5.91 6.17
N ASN A 301 -10.08 -6.56 7.18
CA ASN A 301 -9.80 -5.92 8.48
C ASN A 301 -8.80 -4.77 8.35
N TRP A 302 -7.70 -4.97 7.62
CA TRP A 302 -6.74 -3.89 7.39
C TRP A 302 -7.37 -2.73 6.60
N ILE A 303 -8.18 -3.02 5.58
CA ILE A 303 -8.92 -2.00 4.82
C ILE A 303 -9.81 -1.18 5.75
N TYR A 304 -10.57 -1.86 6.62
CA TYR A 304 -11.47 -1.21 7.55
C TYR A 304 -10.73 -0.27 8.52
N TRP A 305 -9.62 -0.74 9.10
CA TRP A 305 -8.77 0.05 9.97
C TRP A 305 -8.09 1.25 9.26
N SER A 306 -7.72 1.07 8.01
CA SER A 306 -7.11 2.13 7.19
C SER A 306 -8.11 3.19 6.72
N TRP A 307 -9.40 2.90 6.84
CA TRP A 307 -10.48 3.74 6.38
C TRP A 307 -10.66 4.95 7.31
N ILE A 308 -10.45 6.16 6.77
CA ILE A 308 -10.77 7.41 7.44
C ILE A 308 -12.11 7.89 6.90
N PRO A 309 -13.17 8.01 7.74
CA PRO A 309 -14.48 8.48 7.31
C PRO A 309 -14.39 9.86 6.66
N ASN A 310 -14.98 10.00 5.48
CA ASN A 310 -15.01 11.25 4.74
C ASN A 310 -16.36 11.96 4.96
N ALA A 311 -16.34 13.08 5.67
CA ALA A 311 -17.57 13.86 5.94
C ALA A 311 -18.23 14.43 4.68
N ALA A 312 -17.44 14.68 3.61
CA ALA A 312 -17.97 15.22 2.36
C ALA A 312 -18.66 14.15 1.50
N ASP A 313 -18.20 12.92 1.56
CA ASP A 313 -18.77 11.78 0.82
C ASP A 313 -18.48 10.48 1.57
N PRO A 314 -19.43 9.97 2.36
CA PRO A 314 -19.24 8.74 3.14
C PRO A 314 -18.92 7.49 2.29
N THR A 315 -19.24 7.51 0.99
CA THR A 315 -18.95 6.40 0.07
C THR A 315 -17.51 6.42 -0.44
N LYS A 316 -16.78 7.50 -0.19
CA LYS A 316 -15.41 7.71 -0.63
C LYS A 316 -14.47 7.95 0.57
N PRO A 317 -14.08 6.90 1.27
CA PRO A 317 -13.19 7.05 2.41
C PRO A 317 -11.84 7.61 1.98
N LEU A 318 -11.23 8.31 2.91
CA LEU A 318 -9.84 8.69 2.83
C LEU A 318 -8.98 7.60 3.47
N TYR A 319 -7.69 7.66 3.27
CA TYR A 319 -6.71 6.85 4.01
C TYR A 319 -5.43 7.62 4.25
N SER A 320 -4.73 7.27 5.32
CA SER A 320 -3.37 7.72 5.56
C SER A 320 -2.43 6.99 4.60
N GLY A 321 -1.69 7.73 3.79
CA GLY A 321 -0.65 7.16 2.97
C GLY A 321 0.54 6.71 3.81
N PHE A 322 1.34 5.82 3.26
CA PHE A 322 2.68 5.50 3.74
C PHE A 322 3.55 4.99 2.58
N GLY A 323 4.87 5.11 2.74
CA GLY A 323 5.78 4.83 1.64
C GLY A 323 5.44 5.68 0.41
N ASP A 324 5.48 5.10 -0.77
CA ASP A 324 5.21 5.80 -2.03
C ASP A 324 3.75 6.27 -2.23
N THR A 325 2.83 5.98 -1.32
CA THR A 325 1.44 6.42 -1.43
C THR A 325 1.17 7.63 -0.56
N GLN A 326 0.83 8.76 -1.17
CA GLN A 326 0.50 9.99 -0.47
C GLN A 326 -0.82 9.93 0.28
N HIS A 327 -0.93 10.80 1.31
CA HIS A 327 -2.16 10.99 2.06
C HIS A 327 -3.26 11.57 1.17
N GLY A 328 -4.44 10.99 1.22
CA GLY A 328 -5.68 11.57 0.70
C GLY A 328 -5.72 11.94 -0.78
N GLN A 329 -4.64 11.75 -1.54
CA GLN A 329 -4.61 12.11 -2.97
C GLN A 329 -5.35 11.13 -3.86
N ASN A 330 -5.35 9.87 -3.50
CA ASN A 330 -6.13 8.87 -4.18
C ASN A 330 -7.20 8.43 -3.19
N GLU A 331 -8.42 8.89 -3.39
CA GLU A 331 -9.57 8.15 -2.92
C GLU A 331 -9.27 6.69 -3.26
N LEU A 332 -9.41 5.78 -2.30
CA LEU A 332 -9.37 4.35 -2.61
C LEU A 332 -10.15 4.17 -3.91
N PRO A 333 -9.57 3.59 -4.98
CA PRO A 333 -10.33 3.40 -6.21
C PRO A 333 -11.55 2.60 -5.84
N THR A 334 -12.68 3.28 -5.70
CA THR A 334 -13.89 2.73 -5.09
C THR A 334 -14.40 1.53 -5.85
N TRP A 335 -14.18 1.49 -7.19
CA TRP A 335 -14.49 0.34 -8.03
C TRP A 335 -13.58 -0.86 -7.72
N ARG A 336 -12.28 -0.66 -7.44
CA ARG A 336 -11.37 -1.75 -7.06
C ARG A 336 -11.70 -2.28 -5.68
N LEU A 337 -12.04 -1.41 -4.75
CA LEU A 337 -12.46 -1.84 -3.43
C LEU A 337 -13.72 -2.71 -3.52
N TYR A 338 -14.73 -2.27 -4.28
CA TYR A 338 -15.93 -3.06 -4.53
C TYR A 338 -15.61 -4.43 -5.15
N GLU A 339 -14.74 -4.46 -6.17
CA GLU A 339 -14.34 -5.69 -6.85
C GLU A 339 -13.56 -6.61 -5.93
N HIS A 340 -12.56 -6.11 -5.19
CA HIS A 340 -11.78 -6.93 -4.26
C HIS A 340 -12.64 -7.47 -3.12
N MET A 341 -13.50 -6.66 -2.52
CA MET A 341 -14.41 -7.13 -1.49
C MET A 341 -15.38 -8.19 -2.04
N THR A 342 -15.80 -8.05 -3.29
CA THR A 342 -16.62 -9.09 -3.96
C THR A 342 -15.84 -10.40 -4.16
N GLN A 343 -14.53 -10.34 -4.44
CA GLN A 343 -13.65 -11.51 -4.50
C GLN A 343 -13.55 -12.20 -3.13
N TYR A 344 -13.32 -11.44 -2.05
CA TYR A 344 -13.27 -12.00 -0.69
C TYR A 344 -14.59 -12.69 -0.32
N VAL A 345 -15.73 -12.06 -0.60
CA VAL A 345 -17.04 -12.67 -0.37
C VAL A 345 -17.24 -13.91 -1.25
N HIS A 346 -16.76 -13.90 -2.49
CA HIS A 346 -16.86 -15.06 -3.40
C HIS A 346 -16.11 -16.30 -2.87
N PHE A 347 -14.88 -16.12 -2.36
CA PHE A 347 -14.05 -17.24 -1.89
C PHE A 347 -14.34 -17.66 -0.45
N PHE A 348 -14.71 -16.73 0.41
CA PHE A 348 -14.82 -16.98 1.85
C PHE A 348 -16.23 -16.77 2.41
N GLY A 349 -17.20 -16.39 1.56
CA GLY A 349 -18.56 -16.03 1.98
C GLY A 349 -19.38 -17.19 2.52
N GLU A 350 -19.14 -18.41 2.04
CA GLU A 350 -19.88 -19.62 2.45
C GLU A 350 -19.78 -19.87 3.96
N ALA A 351 -18.61 -19.61 4.55
CA ALA A 351 -18.40 -19.77 6.00
C ALA A 351 -19.14 -18.73 6.84
N ASN A 352 -19.61 -17.63 6.25
CA ASN A 352 -20.23 -16.48 6.91
C ASN A 352 -19.48 -15.99 8.16
N SER A 353 -18.15 -16.12 8.15
CA SER A 353 -17.26 -15.71 9.23
C SER A 353 -17.28 -14.19 9.41
N ALA A 354 -16.80 -13.68 10.56
CA ALA A 354 -16.67 -12.25 10.79
C ALA A 354 -15.86 -11.54 9.70
N ALA A 355 -14.78 -12.16 9.23
CA ALA A 355 -13.96 -11.63 8.12
C ALA A 355 -14.76 -11.52 6.80
N ALA A 356 -15.52 -12.54 6.44
CA ALA A 356 -16.36 -12.53 5.24
C ALA A 356 -17.51 -11.53 5.35
N ARG A 357 -18.13 -11.42 6.53
CA ARG A 357 -19.16 -10.42 6.83
C ARG A 357 -18.63 -9.01 6.79
N LEU A 358 -17.39 -8.79 7.26
CA LEU A 358 -16.71 -7.48 7.13
C LEU A 358 -16.45 -7.14 5.66
N ALA A 359 -16.01 -8.10 4.85
CA ALA A 359 -15.86 -7.89 3.40
C ALA A 359 -17.20 -7.53 2.75
N ALA A 360 -18.28 -8.20 3.11
CA ALA A 360 -19.63 -7.90 2.63
C ALA A 360 -20.09 -6.48 3.04
N SER A 361 -19.77 -6.06 4.28
CA SER A 361 -20.07 -4.73 4.79
C SER A 361 -19.31 -3.63 4.05
N LEU A 362 -18.00 -3.82 3.83
CA LEU A 362 -17.17 -2.87 3.07
C LEU A 362 -17.63 -2.79 1.60
N ARG A 363 -18.00 -3.92 1.03
CA ARG A 363 -18.60 -3.97 -0.31
C ARG A 363 -19.90 -3.18 -0.39
N ALA A 364 -20.79 -3.32 0.58
CA ALA A 364 -22.07 -2.61 0.63
C ALA A 364 -21.88 -1.09 0.78
N ARG A 365 -20.84 -0.64 1.49
CA ARG A 365 -20.49 0.78 1.66
C ARG A 365 -19.74 1.37 0.46
N SER A 366 -19.14 0.53 -0.40
CA SER A 366 -18.41 0.99 -1.56
C SER A 366 -19.37 1.30 -2.70
N PRO A 367 -19.15 2.40 -3.46
CA PRO A 367 -19.92 2.63 -4.67
C PRO A 367 -19.83 1.42 -5.58
N LYS A 368 -20.93 0.99 -6.15
CA LYS A 368 -20.93 -0.04 -7.17
C LYS A 368 -20.15 0.48 -8.37
N GLY A 369 -18.89 0.06 -8.46
CA GLY A 369 -18.05 0.36 -9.60
C GLY A 369 -18.30 -0.59 -10.76
N ASP A 370 -17.69 -0.31 -11.90
CA ASP A 370 -17.68 -1.22 -13.02
C ASP A 370 -16.79 -2.42 -12.68
N LEU A 371 -17.40 -3.58 -12.38
CA LEU A 371 -16.66 -4.83 -12.28
C LEU A 371 -16.02 -5.16 -13.64
N GLY A 372 -14.85 -5.81 -13.60
CA GLY A 372 -14.21 -6.31 -14.80
C GLY A 372 -13.47 -5.28 -15.63
N VAL A 373 -13.06 -4.14 -15.05
CA VAL A 373 -12.26 -3.13 -15.75
C VAL A 373 -10.92 -3.70 -16.22
N GLU A 374 -10.26 -4.50 -15.39
CA GLU A 374 -9.00 -5.18 -15.74
C GLU A 374 -9.22 -6.64 -16.19
N TRP A 375 -10.23 -7.31 -15.64
CA TRP A 375 -10.52 -8.73 -15.87
C TRP A 375 -11.98 -8.91 -16.33
N PRO A 376 -12.24 -8.90 -17.64
CA PRO A 376 -13.59 -8.82 -18.20
C PRO A 376 -14.52 -9.97 -17.82
N VAL A 377 -13.99 -11.06 -17.26
CA VAL A 377 -14.76 -12.21 -16.79
C VAL A 377 -15.47 -11.98 -15.45
N TYR A 378 -14.94 -11.09 -14.60
CA TYR A 378 -15.40 -10.93 -13.22
C TYR A 378 -16.87 -10.56 -13.06
N PRO A 379 -17.48 -9.69 -13.87
CA PRO A 379 -18.91 -9.40 -13.75
C PRO A 379 -19.78 -10.65 -13.84
N PHE A 380 -19.33 -11.63 -14.59
CA PHE A 380 -20.07 -12.87 -14.88
C PHE A 380 -19.69 -14.02 -13.95
N LEU A 381 -18.47 -14.01 -13.42
CA LEU A 381 -17.93 -15.04 -12.54
C LEU A 381 -18.27 -14.80 -11.07
N LEU A 382 -18.11 -13.54 -10.60
CA LEU A 382 -18.32 -13.21 -9.20
C LEU A 382 -19.81 -13.19 -8.82
N GLY A 383 -20.16 -13.80 -7.68
CA GLY A 383 -21.56 -13.94 -7.23
C GLY A 383 -22.25 -15.20 -7.75
N THR A 384 -21.49 -16.16 -8.31
CA THR A 384 -21.98 -17.51 -8.61
C THR A 384 -21.90 -18.46 -7.40
N ARG A 385 -21.32 -18.01 -6.29
CA ARG A 385 -21.20 -18.74 -5.01
C ARG A 385 -22.00 -18.04 -3.91
N PRO A 386 -22.34 -18.75 -2.79
CA PRO A 386 -22.98 -18.15 -1.63
C PRO A 386 -22.18 -16.97 -1.08
N MET A 387 -22.88 -15.94 -0.62
CA MET A 387 -22.28 -14.72 -0.12
C MET A 387 -22.59 -14.53 1.36
N ALA A 388 -21.60 -13.98 2.11
CA ALA A 388 -21.81 -13.64 3.50
C ALA A 388 -22.75 -12.42 3.65
N GLU A 389 -23.51 -12.40 4.73
CA GLU A 389 -24.37 -11.26 5.10
C GLU A 389 -23.54 -10.14 5.72
N PRO A 390 -23.75 -8.89 5.32
CA PRO A 390 -23.06 -7.76 5.93
C PRO A 390 -23.44 -7.61 7.41
N PHE A 391 -22.54 -7.00 8.19
CA PHE A 391 -22.88 -6.51 9.52
C PHE A 391 -23.88 -5.34 9.43
N PRO A 392 -24.76 -5.16 10.44
CA PRO A 392 -25.49 -3.92 10.59
C PRO A 392 -24.55 -2.71 10.60
N ALA A 393 -24.94 -1.60 9.98
CA ALA A 393 -24.07 -0.44 9.84
C ALA A 393 -23.60 0.10 11.22
N GLU A 394 -24.48 0.12 12.19
CA GLU A 394 -24.23 0.57 13.57
C GLU A 394 -23.21 -0.32 14.30
N THR A 395 -23.08 -1.60 13.95
CA THR A 395 -22.09 -2.49 14.57
C THR A 395 -20.68 -1.99 14.30
N LEU A 396 -20.39 -1.61 13.05
CA LEU A 396 -19.06 -1.15 12.67
C LEU A 396 -18.72 0.24 13.25
N GLU A 397 -19.72 1.08 13.51
CA GLU A 397 -19.52 2.42 14.07
C GLU A 397 -19.30 2.44 15.58
N ARG A 398 -19.61 1.33 16.26
CA ARG A 398 -19.53 1.19 17.72
C ARG A 398 -18.39 0.32 18.20
N LEU A 399 -17.49 -0.11 17.31
CA LEU A 399 -16.35 -0.94 17.73
C LEU A 399 -15.54 -0.24 18.83
N PRO A 400 -15.36 -0.87 19.99
CA PRO A 400 -14.67 -0.25 21.14
C PRO A 400 -13.17 -0.12 20.95
N LEU A 401 -12.61 -0.80 19.94
CA LEU A 401 -11.18 -0.84 19.67
C LEU A 401 -10.62 0.53 19.32
N LYS A 402 -9.56 0.95 19.99
CA LYS A 402 -8.90 2.26 19.80
C LYS A 402 -7.64 2.19 18.99
N ALA A 403 -6.98 1.03 18.92
CA ALA A 403 -5.77 0.84 18.11
C ALA A 403 -5.59 -0.60 17.68
N ARG A 404 -4.81 -0.78 16.59
CA ARG A 404 -4.34 -2.07 16.13
C ARG A 404 -2.95 -1.99 15.53
N HIS A 405 -2.09 -2.92 15.89
CA HIS A 405 -0.76 -3.09 15.35
C HIS A 405 -0.78 -4.15 14.24
N PHE A 406 -0.60 -3.72 13.00
CA PHE A 406 -0.42 -4.57 11.82
C PHE A 406 1.07 -4.87 11.65
N GLU A 407 1.55 -5.90 12.35
CA GLU A 407 2.97 -6.21 12.47
C GLU A 407 3.68 -6.41 11.13
N THR A 408 3.02 -7.05 10.16
CA THR A 408 3.63 -7.34 8.86
C THR A 408 3.95 -6.07 8.08
N LEU A 409 3.06 -5.07 8.15
CA LEU A 409 3.24 -3.78 7.50
C LEU A 409 4.02 -2.78 8.36
N GLY A 410 4.19 -3.05 9.66
CA GLY A 410 4.77 -2.10 10.60
C GLY A 410 3.91 -0.85 10.75
N GLN A 411 2.58 -1.00 10.76
CA GLN A 411 1.62 0.08 10.91
C GLN A 411 0.81 -0.11 12.18
N ILE A 412 0.82 0.88 13.04
CA ILE A 412 -0.04 0.93 14.21
C ILE A 412 -1.08 2.00 13.94
N LEU A 413 -2.32 1.57 13.75
CA LEU A 413 -3.46 2.42 13.42
C LEU A 413 -4.23 2.70 14.70
N MET A 414 -4.46 3.99 15.00
CA MET A 414 -5.11 4.47 16.21
C MET A 414 -6.27 5.38 15.84
N ARG A 415 -7.33 5.38 16.64
CA ARG A 415 -8.47 6.26 16.42
C ARG A 415 -9.24 6.55 17.69
N SER A 416 -9.90 7.70 17.74
CA SER A 416 -10.82 8.01 18.83
C SER A 416 -12.21 7.43 18.62
N GLY A 417 -12.58 7.15 17.38
CA GLY A 417 -13.87 6.59 16.99
C GLY A 417 -13.93 6.28 15.50
N TRP A 418 -15.14 6.04 14.99
CA TRP A 418 -15.41 5.60 13.62
C TRP A 418 -16.29 6.58 12.84
N THR A 419 -16.45 7.78 13.35
CA THR A 419 -17.24 8.87 12.72
C THR A 419 -16.33 9.88 12.01
N PRO A 420 -16.86 10.74 11.12
CA PRO A 420 -16.08 11.79 10.47
C PRO A 420 -15.41 12.80 11.41
N ASP A 421 -15.91 12.92 12.63
CA ASP A 421 -15.37 13.83 13.65
C ASP A 421 -14.31 13.17 14.53
N SER A 422 -13.99 11.90 14.26
CA SER A 422 -12.99 11.16 15.03
C SER A 422 -11.58 11.55 14.60
N THR A 423 -10.66 11.51 15.57
CA THR A 423 -9.23 11.63 15.34
C THR A 423 -8.67 10.28 14.91
N TYR A 424 -7.77 10.29 13.96
CA TYR A 424 -7.08 9.15 13.43
C TYR A 424 -5.57 9.39 13.43
N CYS A 425 -4.81 8.37 13.78
CA CYS A 425 -3.35 8.43 13.78
C CYS A 425 -2.76 7.12 13.24
N THR A 426 -1.68 7.24 12.46
CA THR A 426 -0.81 6.12 12.13
C THR A 426 0.54 6.31 12.79
N PHE A 427 1.13 5.22 13.27
CA PHE A 427 2.51 5.15 13.72
C PHE A 427 3.22 4.06 12.92
N THR A 428 4.38 4.37 12.34
CA THR A 428 5.13 3.46 11.45
C THR A 428 6.35 2.92 12.17
N ALA A 429 6.42 1.61 12.37
CA ALA A 429 7.60 0.95 12.94
C ALA A 429 7.62 -0.55 12.68
N GLY A 430 8.78 -1.08 12.34
CA GLY A 430 9.08 -2.51 12.41
C GLY A 430 8.43 -3.37 11.35
N ALA A 431 8.23 -2.89 10.14
CA ALA A 431 7.67 -3.69 9.04
C ALA A 431 8.48 -4.97 8.82
N LYS A 432 7.82 -6.13 8.84
CA LYS A 432 8.46 -7.43 8.51
C LYS A 432 8.64 -7.61 7.01
N LEU A 433 7.71 -7.05 6.24
CA LEU A 433 7.68 -7.09 4.79
C LEU A 433 7.60 -5.66 4.28
N HIS A 434 8.54 -5.28 3.43
CA HIS A 434 8.60 -3.91 2.93
C HIS A 434 8.91 -3.87 1.44
N GLN A 435 8.12 -3.10 0.73
CA GLN A 435 8.38 -2.68 -0.64
C GLN A 435 7.82 -1.28 -0.81
N HIS A 436 8.54 -0.40 -1.48
CA HIS A 436 8.18 1.01 -1.57
C HIS A 436 8.08 1.74 -0.21
N LYS A 437 8.74 1.18 0.83
CA LYS A 437 8.83 1.78 2.15
C LYS A 437 9.88 2.90 2.13
N HIS A 438 9.62 3.96 2.87
CA HIS A 438 10.55 5.07 3.06
C HIS A 438 11.49 4.84 4.25
N HIS A 439 12.43 5.78 4.45
CA HIS A 439 13.31 5.83 5.63
C HIS A 439 12.59 6.56 6.77
N ASP A 440 11.54 5.93 7.31
CA ASP A 440 10.50 6.58 8.12
C ASP A 440 10.13 5.79 9.39
N GLU A 441 11.05 4.99 9.92
CA GLU A 441 10.83 4.29 11.19
C GLU A 441 10.59 5.30 12.32
N ASN A 442 9.58 5.02 13.16
CA ASN A 442 9.06 5.91 14.20
C ASN A 442 8.33 7.16 13.68
N ASN A 443 7.92 7.19 12.41
CA ASN A 443 7.05 8.25 11.89
C ASN A 443 5.63 8.16 12.46
N PHE A 444 4.92 9.27 12.48
CA PHE A 444 3.49 9.33 12.81
C PHE A 444 2.76 10.33 11.92
N VAL A 445 1.49 10.08 11.69
CA VAL A 445 0.57 10.97 10.97
C VAL A 445 -0.67 11.16 11.81
N ILE A 446 -1.18 12.39 11.90
CA ILE A 446 -2.38 12.73 12.66
C ILE A 446 -3.40 13.36 11.70
N TYR A 447 -4.62 12.85 11.75
CA TYR A 447 -5.78 13.36 11.03
C TYR A 447 -6.90 13.69 12.01
N ARG A 448 -7.48 14.88 11.86
CA ARG A 448 -8.77 15.26 12.43
C ARG A 448 -9.41 16.28 11.51
N LYS A 449 -10.52 15.90 10.88
CA LYS A 449 -11.21 16.68 9.82
C LYS A 449 -10.35 17.02 8.61
N ASP A 450 -9.01 17.03 8.78
CA ASP A 450 -7.99 17.06 7.73
C ASP A 450 -6.63 16.55 8.25
N PHE A 451 -5.62 16.41 7.37
CA PHE A 451 -4.28 15.97 7.76
C PHE A 451 -3.53 17.10 8.48
N LEU A 452 -3.24 16.90 9.76
CA LEU A 452 -2.66 17.91 10.64
C LEU A 452 -1.15 17.74 10.82
N ALA A 453 -0.68 16.50 11.00
CA ALA A 453 0.71 16.12 10.92
C ALA A 453 0.83 15.05 9.82
N LEU A 454 1.70 15.25 8.83
CA LEU A 454 1.73 14.41 7.63
C LEU A 454 3.14 14.27 7.08
N ASP A 455 3.32 13.35 6.12
CA ASP A 455 4.55 13.23 5.36
C ASP A 455 4.67 14.34 4.32
N SER A 456 5.89 14.82 4.10
CA SER A 456 6.20 15.90 3.15
C SER A 456 6.79 15.35 1.86
N GLY A 457 6.42 15.94 0.72
CA GLY A 457 6.88 15.51 -0.60
C GLY A 457 5.88 14.66 -1.35
N THR A 458 6.33 14.06 -2.44
CA THR A 458 5.46 13.24 -3.30
C THR A 458 6.24 12.31 -4.23
N ARG A 459 5.61 11.20 -4.59
CA ARG A 459 5.96 10.42 -5.78
C ARG A 459 5.17 10.95 -6.98
N GLY A 460 5.68 12.01 -7.64
CA GLY A 460 5.02 12.58 -8.81
C GLY A 460 5.16 11.72 -10.05
N ILE A 461 6.35 11.65 -10.61
CA ILE A 461 6.70 10.81 -11.75
C ILE A 461 7.99 10.04 -11.45
N GLU A 462 8.24 8.95 -12.16
CA GLU A 462 9.39 8.06 -11.93
C GLU A 462 10.77 8.74 -12.08
N THR A 463 10.85 9.87 -12.75
CA THR A 463 12.06 10.68 -12.92
C THR A 463 12.14 11.85 -11.94
N ASP A 464 11.22 11.91 -10.99
CA ASP A 464 11.12 12.98 -10.02
C ASP A 464 12.21 12.85 -8.94
N TRP A 465 13.06 13.88 -8.83
CA TRP A 465 14.11 13.95 -7.83
C TRP A 465 13.55 14.10 -6.40
N ASN A 466 12.32 14.63 -6.27
CA ASN A 466 11.65 14.75 -4.99
C ASN A 466 11.50 13.37 -4.33
N LEU A 467 11.08 12.34 -5.04
CA LEU A 467 10.95 10.99 -4.49
C LEU A 467 12.25 10.52 -3.84
N LYS A 468 13.37 10.60 -4.56
CA LYS A 468 14.64 10.02 -4.09
C LYS A 468 15.35 10.84 -3.03
N TYR A 469 15.40 12.16 -3.21
CA TYR A 469 16.24 13.03 -2.41
C TYR A 469 15.51 13.70 -1.25
N TYR A 470 14.19 13.59 -1.23
CA TYR A 470 13.38 14.19 -0.18
C TYR A 470 12.29 13.22 0.32
N TYR A 471 11.28 12.90 -0.49
CA TYR A 471 10.08 12.20 -0.04
C TYR A 471 10.35 10.82 0.59
N ALA A 472 11.27 10.04 0.02
CA ALA A 472 11.66 8.75 0.59
C ALA A 472 12.65 8.86 1.76
N GLN A 473 13.12 10.06 2.09
CA GLN A 473 14.14 10.29 3.12
C GLN A 473 13.52 10.71 4.45
N THR A 474 14.18 10.39 5.54
CA THR A 474 13.70 10.69 6.91
C THR A 474 13.34 12.17 7.13
N VAL A 475 14.00 13.08 6.40
CA VAL A 475 13.74 14.51 6.46
C VAL A 475 12.32 14.90 6.04
N ALA A 476 11.60 14.03 5.34
CA ALA A 476 10.23 14.23 4.91
C ALA A 476 9.17 13.69 5.91
N HIS A 477 9.61 13.12 7.01
CA HIS A 477 8.76 12.38 7.96
C HIS A 477 8.86 12.96 9.37
N ASN A 478 7.85 12.72 10.22
CA ASN A 478 7.80 13.20 11.61
C ASN A 478 8.72 12.34 12.52
N CYS A 479 10.00 12.32 12.18
CA CYS A 479 11.06 11.54 12.82
C CYS A 479 12.08 12.44 13.52
N VAL A 480 13.23 11.88 13.86
CA VAL A 480 14.38 12.63 14.36
C VAL A 480 15.51 12.52 13.34
N LEU A 481 16.20 13.65 13.07
CA LEU A 481 17.43 13.66 12.30
C LEU A 481 18.63 13.65 13.25
N ILE A 482 19.71 12.94 12.85
CA ILE A 482 21.03 12.96 13.49
C ILE A 482 22.02 13.31 12.40
N HIS A 483 22.41 14.58 12.33
CA HIS A 483 23.24 15.09 11.26
C HIS A 483 24.70 14.73 11.47
N ARG A 484 25.28 14.09 10.46
CA ARG A 484 26.72 13.90 10.34
C ARG A 484 27.17 14.44 8.99
N PRO A 485 28.22 15.30 8.92
CA PRO A 485 28.76 15.76 7.66
C PRO A 485 29.17 14.61 6.74
N ASP A 486 28.98 14.79 5.44
CA ASP A 486 29.46 13.89 4.36
C ASP A 486 28.91 12.46 4.39
N GLU A 487 27.86 12.23 5.13
CA GLU A 487 27.21 10.91 5.17
C GLU A 487 26.49 10.61 3.84
N PRO A 488 26.76 9.44 3.22
CA PRO A 488 26.16 9.12 1.92
C PRO A 488 24.65 8.95 2.01
N LEU A 489 23.95 9.40 0.97
CA LEU A 489 22.53 9.16 0.83
C LEU A 489 22.26 7.64 0.74
N PRO A 490 21.34 7.08 1.53
CA PRO A 490 20.98 5.68 1.42
C PRO A 490 20.37 5.39 0.06
N SER A 491 20.56 4.16 -0.44
CA SER A 491 19.95 3.78 -1.70
C SER A 491 18.43 3.68 -1.57
N TYR A 492 17.73 4.17 -2.58
CA TYR A 492 16.31 3.97 -2.75
C TYR A 492 16.07 3.30 -4.10
N TRP A 493 14.96 2.59 -4.25
CA TRP A 493 14.71 1.76 -5.43
C TRP A 493 14.77 2.56 -6.74
N GLY A 494 15.28 1.93 -7.79
CA GLY A 494 15.31 2.43 -9.14
C GLY A 494 16.66 3.03 -9.58
N PRO A 495 17.39 2.38 -10.51
CA PRO A 495 18.67 2.88 -11.03
C PRO A 495 18.51 4.17 -11.84
N ARG A 496 17.30 4.51 -12.26
CA ARG A 496 16.95 5.72 -13.01
C ARG A 496 17.13 7.02 -12.23
N TYR A 497 17.22 6.90 -10.92
CA TYR A 497 17.34 8.03 -10.01
C TYR A 497 18.80 8.39 -9.71
N ASN A 498 19.66 8.34 -10.73
CA ASN A 498 20.99 8.92 -10.64
C ASN A 498 20.84 10.43 -10.72
N GLY A 499 20.66 11.08 -9.56
CA GLY A 499 20.51 12.51 -9.47
C GLY A 499 21.80 13.28 -9.66
N PRO A 500 21.66 14.56 -9.90
CA PRO A 500 22.79 15.46 -9.91
C PRO A 500 23.47 15.52 -8.53
N GLU A 501 24.46 16.31 -8.43
CA GLU A 501 25.28 16.59 -7.25
C GLU A 501 24.46 16.79 -5.98
N GLY A 502 25.00 16.41 -4.83
CA GLY A 502 24.33 16.53 -3.53
C GLY A 502 23.76 15.21 -3.01
N LYS A 503 24.54 14.16 -3.06
CA LYS A 503 24.21 12.81 -2.60
C LYS A 503 24.39 12.61 -1.10
N VAL A 504 24.10 13.62 -0.31
CA VAL A 504 24.34 13.61 1.14
C VAL A 504 23.05 13.26 1.86
N ASN A 505 23.13 12.30 2.77
CA ASN A 505 22.06 12.03 3.72
C ASN A 505 21.91 13.22 4.68
N TYR A 506 20.69 13.74 4.80
CA TYR A 506 20.39 14.88 5.67
C TYR A 506 20.07 14.43 7.10
N GLY A 507 20.87 13.53 7.65
CA GLY A 507 20.71 13.05 9.03
C GLY A 507 19.74 11.87 9.19
N GLY A 508 19.29 11.27 8.08
CA GLY A 508 18.24 10.26 8.08
C GLY A 508 18.69 8.83 8.36
N GLN A 509 17.75 7.94 8.25
CA GLN A 509 17.84 6.48 8.43
C GLN A 509 18.34 5.79 7.17
N TYR A 510 18.63 4.49 7.27
CA TYR A 510 18.99 3.59 6.16
C TYR A 510 17.86 2.58 5.90
N ASN A 511 17.62 2.27 4.63
CA ASN A 511 16.41 1.60 4.16
C ASN A 511 16.27 0.12 4.52
N ASP A 512 17.34 -0.60 4.69
CA ASP A 512 17.39 -2.05 4.81
C ASP A 512 17.37 -2.55 6.27
N VAL A 513 17.16 -1.61 7.21
CA VAL A 513 17.05 -1.92 8.65
C VAL A 513 15.75 -1.36 9.19
N MET A 514 14.99 -2.22 9.85
CA MET A 514 13.70 -1.86 10.46
C MET A 514 13.86 -1.61 11.95
N ALA A 515 12.98 -0.75 12.49
CA ALA A 515 12.84 -0.56 13.92
C ALA A 515 12.29 -1.84 14.59
N LYS A 516 12.41 -1.89 15.90
CA LYS A 516 11.80 -2.95 16.72
C LYS A 516 10.73 -2.33 17.61
N VAL A 517 9.49 -2.76 17.45
CA VAL A 517 8.44 -2.43 18.42
C VAL A 517 8.75 -3.17 19.73
N LEU A 518 8.96 -2.41 20.78
CA LEU A 518 9.34 -2.91 22.11
C LEU A 518 8.13 -3.13 22.98
N ALA A 519 7.14 -2.24 22.90
CA ALA A 519 5.91 -2.31 23.67
C ALA A 519 4.72 -1.81 22.86
N PHE A 520 3.57 -2.40 23.09
CA PHE A 520 2.27 -1.97 22.59
C PHE A 520 1.19 -2.35 23.58
N GLU A 521 0.35 -1.40 23.95
CA GLU A 521 -0.87 -1.62 24.70
C GLU A 521 -1.95 -0.60 24.31
N THR A 522 -3.21 -0.98 24.42
CA THR A 522 -4.35 -0.10 24.12
C THR A 522 -5.55 -0.42 24.98
N ASP A 523 -6.27 0.62 25.38
CA ASP A 523 -7.58 0.53 26.04
C ASP A 523 -8.47 1.74 25.71
N ALA A 524 -9.56 1.91 26.45
CA ALA A 524 -10.49 3.01 26.25
C ALA A 524 -9.88 4.40 26.58
N ASN A 525 -8.79 4.47 27.36
CA ASN A 525 -8.21 5.72 27.83
C ASN A 525 -7.03 6.18 27.00
N TYR A 526 -6.18 5.24 26.55
CA TYR A 526 -5.00 5.54 25.78
C TYR A 526 -4.53 4.34 24.95
N THR A 527 -3.69 4.63 23.98
CA THR A 527 -2.83 3.66 23.29
C THR A 527 -1.39 4.07 23.51
N TYR A 528 -0.54 3.11 23.86
CA TYR A 528 0.89 3.32 24.05
C TYR A 528 1.70 2.43 23.12
N VAL A 529 2.73 3.01 22.50
CA VAL A 529 3.70 2.33 21.64
C VAL A 529 5.10 2.74 22.05
N ALA A 530 6.02 1.78 22.13
CA ALA A 530 7.44 2.05 22.22
C ALA A 530 8.19 1.33 21.08
N SER A 531 9.09 2.04 20.42
CA SER A 531 9.85 1.49 19.28
C SER A 531 11.29 1.97 19.28
N ASP A 532 12.21 1.05 18.97
CA ASP A 532 13.66 1.28 18.88
C ASP A 532 14.09 1.30 17.40
N ALA A 533 14.44 2.46 16.90
CA ALA A 533 14.98 2.71 15.56
C ALA A 533 16.50 2.93 15.55
N THR A 534 17.21 2.63 16.63
CA THR A 534 18.66 2.89 16.78
C THR A 534 19.46 2.35 15.58
N LYS A 535 19.21 1.10 15.19
CA LYS A 535 19.92 0.47 14.09
C LYS A 535 19.63 1.08 12.73
N CYS A 536 18.48 1.75 12.58
CA CYS A 536 18.07 2.38 11.33
C CYS A 536 19.00 3.55 10.94
N TYR A 537 19.64 4.20 11.91
CA TYR A 537 20.56 5.32 11.71
C TYR A 537 22.04 4.91 11.54
N GLY A 538 22.34 3.62 11.65
CA GLY A 538 23.71 3.12 11.55
C GLY A 538 24.62 3.61 12.70
N LYS A 539 25.92 3.75 12.43
CA LYS A 539 26.94 4.02 13.46
C LYS A 539 26.90 5.41 14.09
N LYS A 540 26.14 6.36 13.53
CA LYS A 540 26.00 7.70 14.09
C LYS A 540 25.08 7.77 15.30
N CYS A 541 24.27 6.76 15.50
CA CYS A 541 23.23 6.69 16.53
C CYS A 541 23.58 5.64 17.58
N THR A 542 23.54 6.01 18.85
CA THR A 542 23.72 5.12 20.00
C THR A 542 22.38 4.76 20.65
N GLU A 543 21.38 5.62 20.50
CA GLU A 543 19.99 5.39 20.97
C GLU A 543 19.03 6.20 20.08
N SER A 544 17.95 5.58 19.59
CA SER A 544 16.81 6.26 18.96
C SER A 544 15.53 5.49 19.33
N VAL A 545 15.00 5.80 20.52
CA VAL A 545 13.83 5.12 21.07
C VAL A 545 12.71 6.14 21.20
N ARG A 546 11.59 5.90 20.50
CA ARG A 546 10.37 6.69 20.63
C ARG A 546 9.35 5.97 21.46
N GLN A 547 8.76 6.67 22.40
CA GLN A 547 7.57 6.26 23.16
C GLN A 547 6.43 7.22 22.78
N PHE A 548 5.34 6.68 22.29
CA PHE A 548 4.23 7.43 21.71
C PHE A 548 2.93 7.06 22.42
N ILE A 549 2.17 8.04 22.87
CA ILE A 549 0.87 7.84 23.50
C ILE A 549 -0.19 8.62 22.73
N HIS A 550 -1.26 7.95 22.35
CA HIS A 550 -2.53 8.58 22.00
C HIS A 550 -3.44 8.54 23.22
N LEU A 551 -3.52 9.65 23.93
CA LEU A 551 -4.42 9.85 25.06
C LEU A 551 -5.79 10.26 24.49
N GLN A 552 -6.79 9.41 24.73
CA GLN A 552 -8.11 9.55 24.14
C GLN A 552 -8.85 10.83 24.58
N PRO A 553 -9.55 11.54 23.65
CA PRO A 553 -9.68 11.18 22.24
C PRO A 553 -8.65 11.85 21.30
N ASP A 554 -8.01 12.98 21.68
CA ASP A 554 -7.41 13.90 20.72
C ASP A 554 -6.02 14.41 21.11
N VAL A 555 -5.40 13.85 22.16
CA VAL A 555 -4.08 14.30 22.65
C VAL A 555 -3.02 13.24 22.41
N PHE A 556 -1.84 13.68 21.97
CA PHE A 556 -0.71 12.80 21.73
C PHE A 556 0.50 13.25 22.54
N VAL A 557 1.24 12.30 23.09
CA VAL A 557 2.49 12.54 23.80
C VAL A 557 3.59 11.78 23.07
N VAL A 558 4.62 12.50 22.62
CA VAL A 558 5.76 11.93 21.90
C VAL A 558 7.01 12.15 22.74
N TYR A 559 7.63 11.07 23.19
CA TYR A 559 8.86 11.11 23.95
C TYR A 559 9.97 10.33 23.23
N ASP A 560 11.04 11.03 22.89
CA ASP A 560 12.21 10.46 22.21
C ASP A 560 13.45 10.50 23.11
N ARG A 561 14.12 9.37 23.23
CA ARG A 561 15.49 9.27 23.72
C ARG A 561 16.40 9.14 22.52
N VAL A 562 17.30 10.12 22.35
CA VAL A 562 18.17 10.20 21.17
C VAL A 562 19.63 10.35 21.60
N GLY A 563 20.43 9.33 21.30
CA GLY A 563 21.86 9.32 21.51
C GLY A 563 22.60 9.38 20.17
N ALA A 564 23.58 10.28 20.05
CA ALA A 564 24.51 10.35 18.92
C ALA A 564 25.90 9.85 19.32
N ALA A 565 26.69 9.42 18.36
CA ALA A 565 28.04 8.93 18.60
C ALA A 565 29.00 10.04 19.04
N THR A 566 28.71 11.29 18.72
CA THR A 566 29.44 12.48 19.15
C THR A 566 28.48 13.63 19.46
N ALA A 567 28.85 14.50 20.39
CA ALA A 567 28.05 15.67 20.72
C ALA A 567 27.88 16.65 19.56
N SER A 568 28.80 16.66 18.58
CA SER A 568 28.72 17.48 17.38
C SER A 568 27.69 17.01 16.35
N ASP A 569 27.22 15.76 16.43
CA ASP A 569 26.15 15.24 15.56
C ASP A 569 24.83 15.95 15.96
N ARG A 570 24.43 16.99 15.22
CA ARG A 570 23.24 17.79 15.53
C ARG A 570 21.97 16.95 15.45
N LYS A 571 21.12 17.01 16.45
CA LYS A 571 19.83 16.36 16.47
C LYS A 571 18.70 17.35 16.22
N ALA A 572 17.70 16.92 15.44
CA ALA A 572 16.50 17.71 15.20
C ALA A 572 15.26 16.79 15.18
N TRP A 573 14.28 17.09 16.01
CA TRP A 573 12.96 16.48 15.96
C TRP A 573 12.10 17.21 14.93
N LEU A 574 11.33 16.47 14.11
CA LEU A 574 10.61 17.01 12.98
C LEU A 574 9.09 16.92 13.16
N LEU A 575 8.41 17.97 12.69
CA LEU A 575 6.96 17.99 12.50
C LEU A 575 6.61 18.67 11.18
N HIS A 576 5.84 17.98 10.33
CA HIS A 576 5.42 18.50 9.03
C HIS A 576 3.97 18.92 9.05
N THR A 577 3.68 20.07 8.46
CA THR A 577 2.33 20.63 8.30
C THR A 577 2.09 21.04 6.86
N GLN A 578 0.82 21.00 6.42
CA GLN A 578 0.45 21.42 5.07
C GLN A 578 0.60 22.95 4.91
N ASN A 579 0.11 23.69 5.87
CA ASN A 579 0.12 25.14 5.88
C ASN A 579 1.17 25.69 6.85
N GLU A 580 1.50 26.96 6.69
CA GLU A 580 2.47 27.62 7.55
C GLU A 580 2.06 27.60 9.02
N PRO A 581 2.88 27.04 9.91
CA PRO A 581 2.58 27.06 11.33
C PRO A 581 2.92 28.41 11.94
N VAL A 582 2.13 28.81 12.94
CA VAL A 582 2.46 29.91 13.85
C VAL A 582 3.27 29.31 15.01
N VAL A 583 4.45 29.86 15.26
CA VAL A 583 5.37 29.43 16.34
C VAL A 583 5.53 30.56 17.34
N GLU A 584 5.23 30.32 18.61
CA GLU A 584 5.34 31.27 19.71
C GLU A 584 6.06 30.58 20.89
N GLY A 585 7.31 30.97 21.12
CA GLY A 585 8.14 30.32 22.13
C GLY A 585 8.36 28.82 21.85
N THR A 586 7.84 27.96 22.73
CA THR A 586 7.89 26.49 22.61
C THR A 586 6.65 25.88 21.98
N SER A 587 5.66 26.71 21.63
CA SER A 587 4.37 26.30 21.11
C SER A 587 4.27 26.50 19.61
N LEU A 588 3.56 25.57 18.94
CA LEU A 588 3.19 25.64 17.53
C LEU A 588 1.70 25.48 17.38
N ARG A 589 1.12 26.23 16.45
CA ARG A 589 -0.24 26.02 15.95
C ARG A 589 -0.24 25.96 14.42
N ALA A 590 -0.90 24.95 13.86
CA ALA A 590 -1.07 24.81 12.41
C ALA A 590 -2.52 24.43 12.08
N ASP A 591 -3.09 25.06 11.05
CA ASP A 591 -4.44 24.81 10.58
C ASP A 591 -4.41 24.07 9.22
N CYS A 592 -5.28 23.09 9.05
CA CYS A 592 -5.51 22.46 7.76
C CYS A 592 -7.00 22.14 7.60
N GLY A 593 -7.65 22.68 6.57
CA GLY A 593 -9.07 22.53 6.37
C GLY A 593 -9.87 23.00 7.58
N LYS A 594 -10.67 22.10 8.17
CA LYS A 594 -11.44 22.33 9.40
C LYS A 594 -10.74 21.82 10.66
N GLY A 595 -9.52 21.33 10.54
CA GLY A 595 -8.73 20.83 11.65
C GLY A 595 -7.61 21.78 12.07
N ARG A 596 -7.19 21.66 13.32
CA ARG A 596 -6.11 22.44 13.94
C ARG A 596 -5.22 21.55 14.76
N LEU A 597 -3.92 21.72 14.63
CA LEU A 597 -2.90 21.10 15.46
C LEU A 597 -2.26 22.12 16.39
N PHE A 598 -2.22 21.80 17.67
CA PHE A 598 -1.35 22.45 18.63
C PHE A 598 -0.21 21.48 18.96
N CYS A 599 1.01 22.01 19.13
CA CYS A 599 2.14 21.23 19.59
C CYS A 599 2.92 22.07 20.62
N GLU A 600 3.12 21.52 21.80
CA GLU A 600 3.90 22.11 22.87
C GLU A 600 5.19 21.33 23.06
N THR A 601 6.36 21.99 22.98
CA THR A 601 7.67 21.39 23.25
C THR A 601 7.98 21.50 24.74
N VAL A 602 7.94 20.37 25.45
CA VAL A 602 8.22 20.28 26.90
C VAL A 602 9.71 20.06 27.18
N PHE A 603 10.36 19.23 26.35
CA PHE A 603 11.80 18.99 26.33
C PHE A 603 12.31 19.03 24.87
N PRO A 604 13.60 19.44 24.65
CA PRO A 604 14.59 19.90 25.62
C PRO A 604 14.28 21.31 26.17
N GLU A 605 14.84 21.63 27.31
CA GLU A 605 14.79 22.98 27.84
C GLU A 605 15.56 23.94 26.94
N GLY A 606 14.99 25.15 26.69
CA GLY A 606 15.59 26.12 25.81
C GLY A 606 15.70 25.66 24.36
N ALA A 607 14.85 24.74 23.92
CA ALA A 607 14.80 24.26 22.53
C ALA A 607 14.78 25.40 21.53
N LYS A 608 15.49 25.20 20.42
CA LYS A 608 15.42 26.08 19.25
C LYS A 608 14.43 25.50 18.26
N LEU A 609 13.44 26.31 17.87
CA LEU A 609 12.42 25.97 16.92
C LEU A 609 12.66 26.73 15.61
N GLU A 610 12.86 26.02 14.51
CA GLU A 610 13.09 26.59 13.19
C GLU A 610 12.01 26.15 12.21
N LYS A 611 11.34 27.11 11.56
CA LYS A 611 10.41 26.87 10.47
C LYS A 611 11.16 26.81 9.14
N ILE A 612 10.93 25.77 8.36
CA ILE A 612 11.47 25.60 7.01
C ILE A 612 10.31 25.27 6.09
N GLY A 613 10.08 26.06 5.05
CA GLY A 613 8.98 25.82 4.13
C GLY A 613 8.68 27.00 3.21
N GLY A 614 7.48 26.97 2.62
CA GLY A 614 7.04 27.93 1.62
C GLY A 614 7.57 27.63 0.22
N PRO A 615 7.23 28.44 -0.80
CA PRO A 615 7.45 28.10 -2.21
C PRO A 615 8.89 27.72 -2.57
N GLU A 616 9.89 28.33 -1.91
CA GLU A 616 11.30 28.10 -2.22
C GLU A 616 11.97 27.03 -1.35
N LYS A 617 11.33 26.61 -0.25
CA LYS A 617 11.90 25.68 0.73
C LYS A 617 10.96 24.55 1.17
N ARG A 618 9.87 24.32 0.47
CA ARG A 618 8.88 23.31 0.87
C ARG A 618 9.46 21.89 0.95
N PHE A 619 10.48 21.60 0.12
CA PHE A 619 11.17 20.31 0.11
C PHE A 619 12.68 20.50 0.30
N TRP A 620 13.04 21.33 1.25
CA TRP A 620 14.43 21.74 1.48
C TRP A 620 15.20 20.67 2.26
N SER A 621 16.28 20.16 1.67
CA SER A 621 17.25 19.34 2.38
C SER A 621 18.62 19.43 1.71
N ALA A 622 19.71 19.25 2.48
CA ALA A 622 21.08 19.27 1.97
C ALA A 622 21.40 20.50 1.09
N GLY A 623 20.92 21.68 1.51
CA GLY A 623 21.20 22.94 0.82
C GLY A 623 20.40 23.18 -0.46
N LYS A 624 19.39 22.38 -0.76
CA LYS A 624 18.60 22.48 -1.98
C LYS A 624 17.10 22.22 -1.73
N ASN A 625 16.25 22.92 -2.50
CA ASN A 625 14.83 22.57 -2.62
C ASN A 625 14.65 21.54 -3.71
N TRP A 626 14.17 20.34 -3.35
CA TRP A 626 13.94 19.20 -4.26
C TRP A 626 12.52 19.25 -4.78
N ASP A 627 12.18 20.30 -5.52
CA ASP A 627 10.83 20.52 -6.00
C ASP A 627 10.38 19.44 -6.98
N VAL A 628 9.06 19.27 -7.10
CA VAL A 628 8.43 18.30 -8.01
C VAL A 628 8.24 18.91 -9.41
N ASP A 629 8.00 18.06 -10.39
CA ASP A 629 7.68 18.50 -11.76
C ASP A 629 6.46 19.44 -11.74
N GLN A 630 6.57 20.61 -12.38
CA GLN A 630 5.54 21.66 -12.37
C GLN A 630 4.22 21.19 -13.00
N ARG A 631 4.26 20.27 -13.96
CA ARG A 631 3.06 19.70 -14.58
C ARG A 631 2.30 18.81 -13.58
N TYR A 632 3.05 18.07 -12.76
CA TYR A 632 2.48 17.26 -11.70
C TYR A 632 1.83 18.15 -10.63
N LEU A 633 2.52 19.19 -10.16
CA LEU A 633 1.98 20.17 -9.22
C LEU A 633 0.68 20.78 -9.73
N ALA A 634 0.69 21.31 -10.95
CA ALA A 634 -0.50 21.89 -11.55
C ALA A 634 -1.66 20.90 -11.72
N SER A 635 -1.35 19.61 -11.93
CA SER A 635 -2.36 18.55 -11.97
C SER A 635 -2.95 18.27 -10.58
N ALA A 636 -2.10 18.17 -9.55
CA ALA A 636 -2.51 17.93 -8.17
C ALA A 636 -3.32 19.10 -7.62
N GLU A 637 -2.94 20.33 -7.92
CA GLU A 637 -3.68 21.54 -7.54
C GLU A 637 -5.06 21.62 -8.20
N ARG A 638 -5.16 21.29 -9.49
CA ARG A 638 -6.48 21.19 -10.16
C ARG A 638 -7.36 20.11 -9.53
N GLN A 639 -6.77 18.98 -9.15
CA GLN A 639 -7.50 17.93 -8.45
C GLN A 639 -7.98 18.41 -7.08
N ALA A 640 -7.12 19.10 -6.32
CA ALA A 640 -7.47 19.67 -5.02
C ALA A 640 -8.61 20.69 -5.12
N GLN A 641 -8.57 21.57 -6.12
CA GLN A 641 -9.66 22.53 -6.41
C GLN A 641 -10.99 21.80 -6.70
N ARG A 642 -10.92 20.70 -7.48
CA ARG A 642 -12.12 19.91 -7.82
C ARG A 642 -12.70 19.16 -6.64
N THR A 643 -11.86 18.65 -5.75
CA THR A 643 -12.25 17.82 -4.60
C THR A 643 -12.49 18.63 -3.33
N GLY A 644 -12.05 19.89 -3.28
CA GLY A 644 -12.02 20.71 -2.08
C GLY A 644 -11.01 20.27 -1.03
N ARG A 645 -10.04 19.41 -1.40
CA ARG A 645 -9.03 18.81 -0.49
C ARG A 645 -7.67 18.65 -1.14
N GLY A 646 -6.61 18.77 -0.32
CA GLY A 646 -5.22 18.63 -0.77
C GLY A 646 -4.75 19.78 -1.68
N PRO A 647 -3.66 19.63 -2.45
CA PRO A 647 -2.72 18.50 -2.34
C PRO A 647 -2.02 18.50 -0.98
N TYR A 648 -1.79 17.31 -0.44
CA TYR A 648 -1.15 17.15 0.87
C TYR A 648 0.36 16.94 0.70
N PHE A 649 1.09 18.00 0.40
CA PHE A 649 2.53 17.95 0.16
C PHE A 649 3.37 18.21 1.41
N GLY A 650 2.77 18.61 2.54
CA GLY A 650 3.54 18.95 3.74
C GLY A 650 4.50 20.08 3.49
N ASN A 651 3.99 21.26 3.07
CA ASN A 651 4.80 22.37 2.58
C ASN A 651 5.69 23.04 3.64
N TRP A 652 5.50 22.70 4.91
CA TRP A 652 6.21 23.29 6.04
C TRP A 652 6.74 22.21 6.98
N ARG A 653 7.94 22.44 7.47
CA ARG A 653 8.62 21.62 8.48
C ARG A 653 9.05 22.47 9.65
N LEU A 654 8.78 22.01 10.86
CA LEU A 654 9.37 22.49 12.09
C LEU A 654 10.55 21.58 12.44
N GLU A 655 11.71 22.16 12.70
CA GLU A 655 12.86 21.48 13.32
C GLU A 655 13.01 21.96 14.76
N VAL A 656 12.98 21.03 15.72
CA VAL A 656 13.22 21.31 17.13
C VAL A 656 14.58 20.73 17.51
N SER A 657 15.51 21.60 17.93
CA SER A 657 16.87 21.21 18.29
C SER A 657 17.20 21.64 19.73
N PRO A 658 18.07 20.89 20.45
CA PRO A 658 18.61 21.32 21.72
C PRO A 658 19.39 22.64 21.60
N ALA A 659 19.33 23.45 22.64
CA ALA A 659 20.10 24.71 22.68
C ALA A 659 21.60 24.47 22.72
N VAL A 660 22.05 23.40 23.34
CA VAL A 660 23.43 22.96 23.53
C VAL A 660 23.62 21.59 22.92
N ALA A 661 24.69 21.41 22.17
CA ALA A 661 25.04 20.10 21.59
C ALA A 661 25.48 19.14 22.69
N THR A 662 24.83 17.97 22.78
CA THR A 662 25.16 16.89 23.69
C THR A 662 25.15 15.54 22.97
N GLU A 663 25.73 14.51 23.55
CA GLU A 663 25.62 13.16 23.00
C GLU A 663 24.20 12.58 23.16
N ASN A 664 23.55 12.88 24.29
CA ASN A 664 22.25 12.31 24.65
C ASN A 664 21.22 13.40 24.89
N ASP A 665 20.19 13.44 24.08
CA ASP A 665 19.07 14.38 24.20
C ASP A 665 17.75 13.69 24.43
N ARG A 666 16.81 14.43 24.99
CA ARG A 666 15.43 14.01 25.22
C ARG A 666 14.49 15.01 24.59
N PHE A 667 13.57 14.52 23.78
CA PHE A 667 12.51 15.33 23.22
C PHE A 667 11.18 14.87 23.81
N LEU A 668 10.36 15.79 24.27
CA LEU A 668 9.01 15.53 24.71
C LEU A 668 8.08 16.59 24.18
N HIS A 669 7.10 16.16 23.41
CA HIS A 669 6.10 17.01 22.81
C HIS A 669 4.70 16.54 23.19
N VAL A 670 3.80 17.50 23.40
CA VAL A 670 2.35 17.23 23.55
C VAL A 670 1.63 17.87 22.37
N LEU A 671 0.94 17.03 21.59
CA LEU A 671 0.16 17.50 20.45
C LEU A 671 -1.34 17.37 20.76
N THR A 672 -2.13 18.35 20.34
CA THR A 672 -3.59 18.30 20.44
C THR A 672 -4.19 18.48 19.07
N ALA A 673 -4.92 17.47 18.61
CA ALA A 673 -5.75 17.57 17.41
C ALA A 673 -7.08 18.17 17.80
N ALA A 674 -7.51 19.22 17.09
CA ALA A 674 -8.67 20.02 17.44
C ALA A 674 -9.43 20.47 16.19
N ASP A 675 -10.63 20.96 16.38
CA ASP A 675 -11.37 21.69 15.35
C ASP A 675 -10.79 23.10 15.23
N VAL A 676 -10.84 23.69 14.03
CA VAL A 676 -10.21 24.98 13.74
C VAL A 676 -10.77 26.15 14.61
N GLU A 677 -11.97 26.00 15.14
CA GLU A 677 -12.60 26.96 16.05
C GLU A 677 -11.98 26.93 17.46
N GLN A 678 -11.32 25.84 17.85
CA GLN A 678 -10.72 25.72 19.19
C GLN A 678 -9.47 26.63 19.27
N SER A 679 -9.46 27.49 20.27
CA SER A 679 -8.42 28.52 20.42
C SER A 679 -7.17 28.05 21.16
N LYS A 680 -7.25 26.97 21.94
CA LYS A 680 -6.16 26.47 22.81
C LYS A 680 -6.06 24.96 22.75
N GLY A 681 -4.84 24.44 22.73
CA GLY A 681 -4.53 23.03 22.94
C GLY A 681 -4.52 22.64 24.43
N ALA A 682 -4.01 21.46 24.73
CA ALA A 682 -3.79 20.99 26.06
C ALA A 682 -2.79 21.90 26.81
N GLN A 683 -3.10 22.20 28.07
CA GLN A 683 -2.18 22.90 28.97
C GLN A 683 -1.17 21.87 29.50
N THR A 684 0.12 22.24 29.51
CA THR A 684 1.20 21.33 29.88
C THR A 684 2.03 21.90 31.02
N ARG A 685 2.55 21.02 31.87
CA ARG A 685 3.55 21.35 32.86
C ARG A 685 4.59 20.24 32.90
N ARG A 686 5.85 20.62 32.75
CA ARG A 686 7.00 19.71 32.81
C ARG A 686 7.07 19.01 34.18
N LEU A 687 7.38 17.72 34.10
CA LEU A 687 7.69 16.88 35.25
C LEU A 687 9.07 16.25 35.04
N ARG A 688 9.87 16.18 36.10
CA ARG A 688 11.18 15.52 36.09
C ARG A 688 11.53 15.03 37.49
N ASP A 689 12.07 13.83 37.56
CA ASP A 689 12.79 13.32 38.74
C ASP A 689 14.18 12.79 38.28
N ASP A 690 14.90 12.12 39.19
CA ASP A 690 16.26 11.65 38.91
C ASP A 690 16.31 10.60 37.80
N THR A 691 15.26 9.85 37.58
CA THR A 691 15.20 8.68 36.69
C THR A 691 14.20 8.83 35.54
N ARG A 692 13.29 9.80 35.62
CA ARG A 692 12.18 9.93 34.68
C ARG A 692 12.02 11.38 34.20
N ASP A 693 11.59 11.52 32.96
CA ASP A 693 11.02 12.74 32.40
C ASP A 693 9.52 12.55 32.21
N GLY A 694 8.76 13.63 32.34
CA GLY A 694 7.31 13.52 32.20
C GLY A 694 6.62 14.83 31.92
N VAL A 695 5.29 14.75 31.83
CA VAL A 695 4.42 15.91 31.60
C VAL A 695 3.08 15.72 32.31
N ALA A 696 2.63 16.79 32.99
CA ALA A 696 1.24 16.92 33.41
C ALA A 696 0.46 17.66 32.33
N ILE A 697 -0.70 17.15 32.00
CA ILE A 697 -1.56 17.60 30.87
C ILE A 697 -2.95 17.91 31.43
N VAL A 698 -3.52 19.04 31.01
CA VAL A 698 -4.90 19.40 31.32
C VAL A 698 -5.59 19.88 30.03
N VAL A 699 -6.70 19.22 29.70
CA VAL A 699 -7.64 19.68 28.68
C VAL A 699 -8.90 20.14 29.40
N PRO A 700 -9.13 21.46 29.49
CA PRO A 700 -10.23 21.99 30.31
C PRO A 700 -11.61 21.56 29.85
N GLU A 701 -11.77 21.40 28.56
CA GLU A 701 -13.04 21.00 27.93
C GLU A 701 -12.77 19.96 26.84
N ILE A 702 -13.37 18.79 26.99
CA ILE A 702 -13.24 17.68 26.04
C ILE A 702 -14.53 16.86 26.03
N VAL A 703 -14.83 16.24 24.90
CA VAL A 703 -15.96 15.30 24.79
C VAL A 703 -15.39 13.88 24.66
N ARG A 704 -15.84 13.00 25.56
CA ARG A 704 -15.47 11.60 25.57
C ARG A 704 -16.74 10.75 25.64
N GLU A 705 -16.93 9.86 24.67
CA GLU A 705 -18.11 8.99 24.60
C GLU A 705 -19.45 9.76 24.79
N ASN A 706 -19.54 10.93 24.11
CA ASN A 706 -20.66 11.87 24.19
C ASN A 706 -20.85 12.59 25.53
N VAL A 707 -19.93 12.43 26.48
CA VAL A 707 -19.95 13.14 27.77
C VAL A 707 -18.95 14.29 27.73
N LYS A 708 -19.39 15.50 28.01
CA LYS A 708 -18.50 16.66 28.22
C LYS A 708 -17.79 16.54 29.57
N GLY A 709 -16.53 16.93 29.59
CA GLY A 709 -15.75 16.86 30.82
C GLY A 709 -14.41 17.57 30.71
N ARG A 710 -13.63 17.46 31.78
CA ARG A 710 -12.24 17.88 31.87
C ARG A 710 -11.34 16.64 31.90
N LEU A 711 -10.27 16.64 31.12
CA LEU A 711 -9.25 15.62 31.18
C LEU A 711 -8.02 16.16 31.89
N ALA A 712 -7.49 15.40 32.85
CA ALA A 712 -6.20 15.62 33.45
C ALA A 712 -5.37 14.34 33.33
N ALA A 713 -4.10 14.45 32.96
CA ALA A 713 -3.21 13.29 32.91
C ALA A 713 -1.82 13.65 33.42
N SER A 714 -1.11 12.68 33.96
CA SER A 714 0.33 12.73 34.15
C SER A 714 0.99 11.53 33.52
N VAL A 715 2.02 11.79 32.73
CA VAL A 715 2.77 10.74 32.02
C VAL A 715 4.23 10.87 32.41
N TRP A 716 4.81 9.77 32.81
CA TRP A 716 6.22 9.64 33.13
C TRP A 716 6.87 8.58 32.26
N PHE A 717 8.08 8.87 31.77
CA PHE A 717 8.89 7.97 30.95
C PHE A 717 10.25 7.73 31.58
N ASN A 718 10.75 6.50 31.52
CA ASN A 718 12.10 6.17 31.93
C ASN A 718 13.14 6.89 31.04
N ARG A 719 14.08 7.59 31.66
CA ARG A 719 15.12 8.36 30.95
C ARG A 719 16.21 7.50 30.31
N SER A 720 16.36 6.27 30.78
CA SER A 720 17.34 5.30 30.28
C SER A 720 16.87 3.86 30.55
N GLY A 721 17.56 2.90 29.97
CA GLY A 721 17.23 1.47 30.16
C GLY A 721 15.92 1.08 29.49
N THR A 722 15.15 0.23 30.13
CA THR A 722 13.90 -0.30 29.59
C THR A 722 12.89 0.81 29.35
N VAL A 723 12.12 0.70 28.25
CA VAL A 723 10.99 1.61 27.96
C VAL A 723 9.90 1.48 29.03
N GLY A 724 8.89 2.34 28.97
CA GLY A 724 7.81 2.38 29.95
C GLY A 724 7.93 3.57 30.87
N GLY A 725 7.25 3.49 31.99
CA GLY A 725 7.09 4.54 32.97
C GLY A 725 5.74 4.40 33.64
N GLU A 726 5.05 5.50 33.89
CA GLU A 726 3.74 5.50 34.56
C GLU A 726 2.79 6.48 33.84
N ILE A 727 1.53 6.13 33.74
CA ILE A 727 0.46 7.00 33.32
C ILE A 727 -0.67 7.06 34.34
N GLU A 728 -1.16 8.28 34.56
CA GLU A 728 -2.39 8.51 35.29
C GLU A 728 -3.31 9.38 34.43
N VAL A 729 -4.56 8.97 34.26
CA VAL A 729 -5.61 9.68 33.53
C VAL A 729 -6.81 9.86 34.42
N VAL A 730 -7.31 11.09 34.48
CA VAL A 730 -8.53 11.43 35.24
C VAL A 730 -9.46 12.18 34.32
N PHE A 731 -10.63 11.62 34.03
CA PHE A 731 -11.72 12.30 33.32
C PHE A 731 -12.80 12.70 34.33
N THR A 732 -13.10 13.99 34.37
CA THR A 732 -14.10 14.56 35.30
C THR A 732 -15.28 15.08 34.46
N PRO A 733 -16.43 14.38 34.43
CA PRO A 733 -17.63 14.82 33.73
C PRO A 733 -18.18 16.13 34.29
N VAL A 734 -18.79 16.98 33.42
CA VAL A 734 -19.45 18.22 33.85
C VAL A 734 -20.87 18.00 34.40
N ASP A 735 -21.45 16.83 34.15
CA ASP A 735 -22.81 16.45 34.62
C ASP A 735 -22.87 16.05 36.10
N GLY A 736 -21.74 16.11 36.80
CA GLY A 736 -21.64 15.76 38.22
C GLY A 736 -21.46 14.26 38.48
N SER A 737 -21.34 13.42 37.45
CA SER A 737 -21.00 12.02 37.62
C SER A 737 -19.58 11.86 38.21
N MET A 738 -19.29 10.70 38.78
CA MET A 738 -18.00 10.45 39.47
C MET A 738 -16.84 10.50 38.49
N PRO A 739 -15.70 11.11 38.86
CA PRO A 739 -14.50 11.10 38.04
C PRO A 739 -14.00 9.68 37.78
N GLN A 740 -13.69 9.42 36.51
CA GLN A 740 -13.04 8.17 36.10
C GLN A 740 -11.53 8.32 36.23
N ARG A 741 -10.87 7.45 36.96
CA ARG A 741 -9.44 7.49 37.21
C ARG A 741 -8.78 6.16 36.85
N VAL A 742 -7.72 6.23 36.04
CA VAL A 742 -6.85 5.10 35.72
C VAL A 742 -5.43 5.49 36.03
N ARG A 743 -4.71 4.65 36.82
CA ARG A 743 -3.28 4.79 37.09
C ARG A 743 -2.61 3.45 36.93
N ARG A 744 -1.54 3.38 36.11
CA ARG A 744 -0.78 2.14 35.91
C ARG A 744 0.60 2.39 35.33
N ALA A 745 1.46 1.37 35.45
CA ALA A 745 2.72 1.33 34.70
C ALA A 745 2.44 1.15 33.22
N LEU A 746 3.22 1.84 32.36
CA LEU A 746 3.25 1.61 30.92
C LEU A 746 3.92 0.26 30.62
N SER A 747 3.39 -0.47 29.67
CA SER A 747 3.91 -1.78 29.27
C SER A 747 5.37 -1.71 28.82
N GLN A 748 6.12 -2.77 29.09
CA GLN A 748 7.49 -2.96 28.60
C GLN A 748 7.56 -4.03 27.50
N THR A 749 6.41 -4.54 27.08
CA THR A 749 6.27 -5.59 26.06
C THR A 749 5.10 -5.30 25.13
N VAL A 750 5.08 -5.95 23.99
CA VAL A 750 3.91 -5.98 23.12
C VAL A 750 2.87 -6.89 23.76
N LEU A 751 1.75 -6.31 24.19
CA LEU A 751 0.65 -7.10 24.72
C LEU A 751 -0.13 -7.77 23.58
N PRO A 752 -0.71 -8.96 23.83
CA PRO A 752 -1.58 -9.63 22.87
C PRO A 752 -2.70 -8.71 22.42
N GLN A 753 -2.97 -8.73 21.12
CA GLN A 753 -4.13 -8.07 20.54
C GLN A 753 -5.24 -9.11 20.38
N GLU A 754 -6.44 -8.75 20.76
CA GLU A 754 -7.61 -9.54 20.37
C GLU A 754 -7.67 -9.55 18.85
N GLY A 755 -7.90 -10.74 18.24
CA GLY A 755 -8.04 -10.92 16.81
C GLY A 755 -9.10 -9.99 16.21
N LEU A 756 -9.45 -10.22 14.95
CA LEU A 756 -10.74 -9.71 14.47
C LEU A 756 -11.73 -10.12 15.53
N ALA A 757 -12.09 -9.19 16.39
CA ALA A 757 -12.88 -9.56 17.53
C ALA A 757 -14.23 -10.06 17.04
N GLU A 758 -14.29 -11.36 16.67
CA GLU A 758 -15.58 -12.02 16.51
C GLU A 758 -16.46 -11.73 17.70
N GLU A 759 -15.85 -11.63 18.88
CA GLU A 759 -16.51 -11.22 20.11
C GLU A 759 -16.88 -9.72 20.17
N SER A 760 -16.10 -8.83 19.56
CA SER A 760 -16.45 -7.39 19.45
C SER A 760 -17.46 -7.10 18.35
N LEU A 761 -17.69 -8.04 17.43
CA LEU A 761 -18.65 -7.94 16.35
C LEU A 761 -19.95 -8.72 16.65
N LYS A 762 -19.99 -9.46 17.76
CA LYS A 762 -21.21 -10.06 18.32
C LYS A 762 -21.92 -9.04 19.23
#